data_304b0e8ff72429b2b532df485a652372
#
_entry.id   304b0e8ff72429b2b532df485a652372
#
_cell.length_a   1.000
_cell.length_b   1.000
_cell.length_c   1.000
_cell.angle_alpha   90.00
_cell.angle_beta   90.00
_cell.angle_gamma   90.00
#
_symmetry.space_group_name_H-M   'P 1'
#
loop_
_entity.id
_entity.type
_entity.pdbx_description
1 polymer ?
#
loop_
_entity_poly.entity_id
_entity_poly.type
_entity_poly.pdbx_seq_one_letter_code
_entity_poly.pdbx_strand_id
1 'polypeptide(L)'
;MKLSVDWLNEFTPLSQIPFEKVLEKINTSICEIDDAEEFKLHLSSVITVKIKSLEKHPNAEKLQTTIATDGSKDYQIVTAATNVKVGDIVPLALPGTKLDGKEILDSELRGVRSQGMYCSEKELGLTLESSGVLIFPSDTTLGISVRKLFLWEDTILTIDNKSITHRPDLWNHFGFARELASQLQLPFNQFPFQAETKLESGNDGLSVTQSEHAHSYYVCSIQNVNIAPSIPKIKARLEKCGIRSINNVVDVSNYLLLELGQPTHFFDKERLQSTTFSVVKSAEGTSFPLLDDTTPKLPKDLLLIQNGNDPVALAGVMGGKDSAVIDSTKNIVMESAVFKREDVRFSIRKTNIRTESAVRYEKGLDSFTSLPVIRRAVQLLKENGNPNIKVYEPQGFNHTESKSVTIKTNLTFLRHKLGKDISQNEVTEILNRLGFTVTNQGEELSVLVPRYRQNYDVTIPEDLVEEIGRTIGYASIQTQAISMAVETPIRNPLRELERRVKNFLALEAGFSEVYNYSFASPTDAKLESSEESSSLKIANEMPDEHSLLRNSLFPGLIKQAKVNQDRFETVNLFELGRTYHKEGKGSDSAEERRWLAILSLSKNKPSDLAAVESEFLCLRETISELFEYLNLPKFQWSKSNRNYFHPNASLVLSYDGIEIVELGILHTRYADDYDLKRRAILAKINMEKLVDVWEKQGRNSHFIPPSNFPQGQLDLSLLMNEKDSTESFANLVQTMKIPELESVFVQTIFKGDSVGEGKKSVTYRFQLMSYDKTFTQERFKELSDSLVETAKANGYSLR
;
A
#
# COMPACT_ATOMS: atom_id res chain seq x y z
N MET A 1 13.63 -4.68 6.67
CA MET A 1 15.10 -4.81 6.93
C MET A 1 15.30 -5.81 8.06
N LYS A 2 16.36 -6.66 7.98
CA LYS A 2 16.68 -7.63 9.05
C LYS A 2 17.89 -7.18 9.86
N LEU A 3 17.80 -7.27 11.18
CA LEU A 3 18.85 -6.92 12.15
C LEU A 3 19.14 -8.09 13.08
N SER A 4 20.39 -8.45 13.25
CA SER A 4 20.88 -9.45 14.19
C SER A 4 21.12 -8.81 15.55
N VAL A 5 20.46 -9.31 16.60
CA VAL A 5 20.63 -8.80 17.97
C VAL A 5 22.04 -9.08 18.51
N ASP A 6 22.63 -10.24 18.16
CA ASP A 6 24.02 -10.57 18.48
C ASP A 6 24.99 -9.55 17.83
N TRP A 7 24.74 -9.17 16.59
CA TRP A 7 25.58 -8.16 15.92
C TRP A 7 25.39 -6.77 16.52
N LEU A 8 24.16 -6.36 16.85
CA LEU A 8 23.91 -5.11 17.58
C LEU A 8 24.64 -5.08 18.93
N ASN A 9 24.71 -6.22 19.64
CA ASN A 9 25.38 -6.34 20.92
C ASN A 9 26.90 -6.11 20.85
N GLU A 10 27.56 -6.23 19.68
CA GLU A 10 28.97 -5.83 19.52
C GLU A 10 29.20 -4.32 19.62
N PHE A 11 28.17 -3.54 19.27
CA PHE A 11 28.24 -2.06 19.30
C PHE A 11 27.72 -1.47 20.61
N THR A 12 26.72 -2.11 21.23
CA THR A 12 26.13 -1.67 22.50
C THR A 12 25.71 -2.89 23.32
N PRO A 13 25.97 -2.95 24.63
CA PRO A 13 25.79 -4.17 25.42
C PRO A 13 24.31 -4.44 25.75
N LEU A 14 23.54 -4.85 24.75
CA LEU A 14 22.11 -5.18 24.89
C LEU A 14 21.85 -6.34 25.84
N SER A 15 22.81 -7.26 25.98
CA SER A 15 22.73 -8.41 26.91
C SER A 15 22.59 -8.02 28.39
N GLN A 16 22.84 -6.75 28.71
CA GLN A 16 22.64 -6.21 30.08
C GLN A 16 21.19 -5.80 30.38
N ILE A 17 20.34 -5.74 29.33
CA ILE A 17 18.95 -5.30 29.42
C ILE A 17 18.03 -6.49 29.14
N PRO A 18 16.92 -6.69 29.88
CA PRO A 18 15.90 -7.68 29.51
C PRO A 18 15.43 -7.46 28.05
N PHE A 19 15.38 -8.52 27.27
CA PHE A 19 15.12 -8.43 25.82
C PHE A 19 13.75 -7.79 25.50
N GLU A 20 12.75 -8.06 26.34
CA GLU A 20 11.42 -7.44 26.21
C GLU A 20 11.48 -5.90 26.30
N LYS A 21 12.36 -5.36 27.14
CA LYS A 21 12.56 -3.91 27.23
C LYS A 21 13.28 -3.34 26.01
N VAL A 22 14.15 -4.12 25.38
CA VAL A 22 14.78 -3.72 24.11
C VAL A 22 13.72 -3.63 23.03
N LEU A 23 12.85 -4.64 22.89
CA LEU A 23 11.75 -4.66 21.94
C LEU A 23 10.75 -3.53 22.20
N GLU A 24 10.35 -3.33 23.45
CA GLU A 24 9.47 -2.23 23.83
C GLU A 24 10.05 -0.87 23.41
N LYS A 25 11.36 -0.64 23.68
CA LYS A 25 11.99 0.63 23.34
C LYS A 25 12.13 0.84 21.83
N ILE A 26 12.38 -0.21 21.06
CA ILE A 26 12.36 -0.11 19.59
C ILE A 26 10.96 0.32 19.13
N ASN A 27 9.92 -0.39 19.55
CA ASN A 27 8.54 -0.14 19.12
C ASN A 27 8.00 1.24 19.55
N THR A 28 8.42 1.74 20.70
CA THR A 28 7.89 3.01 21.24
C THR A 28 8.67 4.24 20.80
N SER A 29 9.94 4.08 20.36
CA SER A 29 10.83 5.24 20.16
C SER A 29 11.60 5.26 18.84
N ILE A 30 11.64 4.15 18.09
CA ILE A 30 12.43 4.04 16.86
C ILE A 30 11.56 3.64 15.68
N CYS A 31 10.98 2.43 15.69
CA CYS A 31 10.19 1.88 14.58
C CYS A 31 9.43 0.63 15.02
N GLU A 32 8.46 0.21 14.21
CA GLU A 32 7.71 -1.03 14.41
C GLU A 32 8.55 -2.26 14.05
N ILE A 33 8.43 -3.29 14.87
CA ILE A 33 9.00 -4.62 14.62
C ILE A 33 7.90 -5.50 14.06
N ASP A 34 8.07 -5.97 12.80
CA ASP A 34 7.14 -6.88 12.15
C ASP A 34 7.27 -8.31 12.71
N ASP A 35 8.50 -8.74 13.00
CA ASP A 35 8.79 -10.09 13.48
C ASP A 35 10.11 -10.14 14.25
N ALA A 36 10.21 -11.10 15.19
CA ALA A 36 11.41 -11.41 15.97
C ALA A 36 11.66 -12.92 15.94
N GLU A 37 12.43 -13.37 14.97
CA GLU A 37 12.74 -14.78 14.75
C GLU A 37 13.93 -15.23 15.63
N GLU A 38 13.69 -16.15 16.58
CA GLU A 38 14.75 -16.75 17.37
C GLU A 38 15.45 -17.88 16.59
N PHE A 39 16.72 -17.70 16.33
CA PHE A 39 17.60 -18.76 15.84
C PHE A 39 18.16 -19.55 17.01
N LYS A 40 17.43 -20.55 17.47
CA LYS A 40 17.90 -21.55 18.44
C LYS A 40 18.24 -22.84 17.72
N LEU A 41 19.53 -23.05 17.48
CA LEU A 41 19.99 -24.34 16.95
C LEU A 41 19.87 -25.42 18.01
N HIS A 42 18.99 -26.39 17.79
CA HIS A 42 18.93 -27.62 18.59
C HIS A 42 20.13 -28.55 18.29
N LEU A 43 21.35 -27.98 18.24
CA LEU A 43 22.59 -28.68 17.92
C LEU A 43 23.33 -29.24 19.15
N SER A 44 22.70 -29.30 20.32
CA SER A 44 23.32 -29.86 21.53
C SER A 44 23.74 -31.32 21.34
N SER A 45 23.04 -32.05 20.47
CA SER A 45 23.30 -33.46 20.14
C SER A 45 24.03 -33.65 18.82
N VAL A 46 24.56 -32.59 18.22
CA VAL A 46 25.47 -32.65 17.06
C VAL A 46 26.90 -32.42 17.55
N ILE A 47 27.77 -33.38 17.31
CA ILE A 47 29.17 -33.34 17.76
C ILE A 47 30.16 -33.35 16.60
N THR A 48 31.36 -32.91 16.83
CA THR A 48 32.48 -33.00 15.87
C THR A 48 33.09 -34.39 15.94
N VAL A 49 33.21 -35.04 14.79
CA VAL A 49 33.86 -36.39 14.66
C VAL A 49 34.86 -36.39 13.51
N LYS A 50 35.92 -37.20 13.64
CA LYS A 50 36.94 -37.43 12.59
C LYS A 50 36.71 -38.74 11.90
N ILE A 51 36.68 -38.74 10.59
CA ILE A 51 36.50 -39.95 9.77
C ILE A 51 37.80 -40.77 9.82
N LYS A 52 37.74 -42.01 10.33
CA LYS A 52 38.86 -42.96 10.41
C LYS A 52 38.97 -43.87 9.18
N SER A 53 37.79 -44.32 8.68
CA SER A 53 37.75 -45.20 7.49
C SER A 53 36.53 -44.86 6.63
N LEU A 54 36.64 -45.13 5.35
CA LEU A 54 35.58 -44.91 4.36
C LEU A 54 35.64 -46.06 3.36
N GLU A 55 34.54 -46.82 3.24
CA GLU A 55 34.40 -47.97 2.38
C GLU A 55 33.11 -47.93 1.57
N LYS A 56 33.04 -48.63 0.45
CA LYS A 56 31.79 -48.72 -0.31
C LYS A 56 30.77 -49.56 0.46
N HIS A 57 29.52 -49.15 0.40
CA HIS A 57 28.44 -49.90 1.03
C HIS A 57 28.23 -51.25 0.33
N PRO A 58 28.14 -52.40 1.06
CA PRO A 58 28.09 -53.73 0.47
C PRO A 58 26.85 -53.96 -0.41
N ASN A 59 25.73 -53.32 -0.08
CA ASN A 59 24.43 -53.54 -0.74
C ASN A 59 23.86 -52.28 -1.45
N ALA A 60 24.69 -51.24 -1.70
CA ALA A 60 24.20 -50.00 -2.32
C ALA A 60 25.33 -49.22 -2.99
N GLU A 61 25.25 -49.04 -4.32
CA GLU A 61 26.26 -48.36 -5.13
C GLU A 61 26.49 -46.90 -4.81
N LYS A 62 25.44 -46.20 -4.34
CA LYS A 62 25.46 -44.73 -4.04
C LYS A 62 25.72 -44.42 -2.57
N LEU A 63 25.94 -45.41 -1.72
CA LEU A 63 26.18 -45.22 -0.31
C LEU A 63 27.63 -45.64 0.04
N GLN A 64 28.13 -45.03 1.12
CA GLN A 64 29.43 -45.35 1.71
C GLN A 64 29.21 -45.64 3.19
N THR A 65 30.01 -46.55 3.75
CA THR A 65 30.10 -46.86 5.17
C THR A 65 31.35 -46.24 5.73
N THR A 66 31.23 -45.52 6.82
CA THR A 66 32.35 -44.84 7.47
C THR A 66 32.42 -45.24 8.93
N ILE A 67 33.65 -45.25 9.49
CA ILE A 67 33.88 -45.24 10.92
C ILE A 67 34.45 -43.87 11.28
N ALA A 68 33.77 -43.16 12.17
CA ALA A 68 34.20 -41.87 12.65
C ALA A 68 34.37 -41.88 14.17
N THR A 69 35.26 -41.08 14.69
CA THR A 69 35.54 -40.99 16.14
C THR A 69 35.35 -39.59 16.68
N ASP A 70 34.83 -39.49 17.90
CA ASP A 70 34.80 -38.26 18.68
C ASP A 70 36.04 -38.07 19.57
N GLY A 71 37.02 -38.97 19.46
CA GLY A 71 38.21 -39.02 20.32
C GLY A 71 38.12 -40.02 21.47
N SER A 72 36.89 -40.42 21.84
CA SER A 72 36.65 -41.40 22.92
C SER A 72 35.87 -42.62 22.43
N LYS A 73 34.97 -42.42 21.46
CA LYS A 73 34.07 -43.49 20.92
C LYS A 73 34.07 -43.44 19.40
N ASP A 74 33.86 -44.61 18.82
CA ASP A 74 33.73 -44.79 17.36
C ASP A 74 32.26 -44.99 17.00
N TYR A 75 31.86 -44.41 15.89
CA TYR A 75 30.51 -44.42 15.30
C TYR A 75 30.56 -44.98 13.89
N GLN A 76 29.72 -45.97 13.59
CA GLN A 76 29.53 -46.44 12.21
C GLN A 76 28.41 -45.61 11.58
N ILE A 77 28.69 -44.97 10.45
CA ILE A 77 27.76 -44.09 9.76
C ILE A 77 27.66 -44.49 8.29
N VAL A 78 26.44 -44.60 7.78
CA VAL A 78 26.15 -44.77 6.35
C VAL A 78 25.80 -43.39 5.78
N THR A 79 26.48 -43.00 4.70
CA THR A 79 26.31 -41.68 4.07
C THR A 79 26.28 -41.80 2.54
N ALA A 80 25.50 -40.86 1.92
CA ALA A 80 25.52 -40.68 0.46
C ALA A 80 26.45 -39.50 0.04
N ALA A 81 27.10 -38.87 1.00
CA ALA A 81 27.96 -37.73 0.71
C ALA A 81 29.23 -38.16 -0.05
N THR A 82 29.55 -37.45 -1.13
CA THR A 82 30.70 -37.72 -1.99
C THR A 82 31.87 -36.77 -1.71
N ASN A 83 31.67 -35.75 -0.89
CA ASN A 83 32.66 -34.70 -0.59
C ASN A 83 33.51 -35.02 0.65
N VAL A 84 33.33 -36.15 1.32
CA VAL A 84 34.05 -36.52 2.55
C VAL A 84 35.18 -37.52 2.24
N LYS A 85 36.26 -37.47 3.00
CA LYS A 85 37.42 -38.35 2.93
C LYS A 85 37.94 -38.71 4.30
N VAL A 86 38.79 -39.75 4.37
CA VAL A 86 39.49 -40.14 5.61
C VAL A 86 40.35 -39.00 6.11
N GLY A 87 40.23 -38.70 7.39
CA GLY A 87 40.89 -37.59 8.08
C GLY A 87 40.06 -36.32 8.23
N ASP A 88 38.95 -36.16 7.49
CA ASP A 88 38.06 -35.01 7.63
C ASP A 88 37.38 -35.02 8.99
N ILE A 89 37.22 -33.81 9.52
CA ILE A 89 36.39 -33.57 10.71
C ILE A 89 35.04 -33.01 10.26
N VAL A 90 33.95 -33.69 10.68
CA VAL A 90 32.59 -33.40 10.21
C VAL A 90 31.61 -33.34 11.38
N PRO A 91 30.45 -32.68 11.23
CA PRO A 91 29.39 -32.72 12.20
C PRO A 91 28.61 -34.05 12.12
N LEU A 92 28.41 -34.69 13.27
CA LEU A 92 27.61 -35.92 13.43
C LEU A 92 26.40 -35.61 14.31
N ALA A 93 25.20 -35.69 13.73
CA ALA A 93 23.95 -35.70 14.49
C ALA A 93 23.75 -37.10 15.12
N LEU A 94 23.71 -37.15 16.45
CA LEU A 94 23.47 -38.36 17.20
C LEU A 94 21.98 -38.76 17.17
N PRO A 95 21.62 -40.04 17.43
CA PRO A 95 20.23 -40.47 17.57
C PRO A 95 19.49 -39.63 18.62
N GLY A 96 18.23 -39.23 18.32
CA GLY A 96 17.41 -38.32 19.10
C GLY A 96 17.56 -36.83 18.72
N THR A 97 18.50 -36.49 17.82
CA THR A 97 18.62 -35.13 17.29
C THR A 97 17.49 -34.86 16.30
N LYS A 98 16.82 -33.72 16.42
CA LYS A 98 15.81 -33.24 15.45
C LYS A 98 16.44 -32.25 14.50
N LEU A 99 16.44 -32.54 13.20
CA LEU A 99 16.91 -31.69 12.11
C LEU A 99 15.79 -31.54 11.07
N ASP A 100 15.43 -30.33 10.69
CA ASP A 100 14.34 -30.05 9.73
C ASP A 100 13.01 -30.78 10.05
N GLY A 101 12.66 -30.87 11.34
CA GLY A 101 11.46 -31.57 11.80
C GLY A 101 11.53 -33.09 11.78
N LYS A 102 12.67 -33.69 11.38
CA LYS A 102 12.90 -35.14 11.36
C LYS A 102 13.83 -35.53 12.49
N GLU A 103 13.49 -36.57 13.19
CA GLU A 103 14.32 -37.16 14.25
C GLU A 103 15.33 -38.14 13.64
N ILE A 104 16.62 -37.95 13.98
CA ILE A 104 17.68 -38.87 13.60
C ILE A 104 17.61 -40.11 14.50
N LEU A 105 17.57 -41.27 13.90
CA LEU A 105 17.45 -42.52 14.60
C LEU A 105 18.71 -43.37 14.41
N ASP A 106 19.02 -44.24 15.39
CA ASP A 106 19.92 -45.37 15.16
C ASP A 106 19.18 -46.39 14.27
N SER A 107 19.55 -46.48 13.03
CA SER A 107 18.79 -47.20 12.01
C SER A 107 19.67 -48.10 11.17
N GLU A 108 19.07 -49.12 10.58
CA GLU A 108 19.74 -50.02 9.63
C GLU A 108 19.39 -49.63 8.21
N LEU A 109 20.40 -49.24 7.44
CA LEU A 109 20.26 -48.82 6.07
C LEU A 109 20.79 -49.92 5.14
N ARG A 110 19.87 -50.59 4.46
CA ARG A 110 20.17 -51.74 3.55
C ARG A 110 21.10 -52.80 4.16
N GLY A 111 20.85 -53.16 5.43
CA GLY A 111 21.63 -54.20 6.14
C GLY A 111 22.89 -53.71 6.85
N VAL A 112 23.14 -52.38 6.88
CA VAL A 112 24.27 -51.80 7.59
C VAL A 112 23.75 -50.76 8.60
N ARG A 113 24.14 -50.88 9.87
CA ARG A 113 23.77 -50.00 10.95
C ARG A 113 24.40 -48.62 10.78
N SER A 114 23.59 -47.55 10.94
CA SER A 114 24.02 -46.15 11.00
C SER A 114 23.65 -45.53 12.33
N GLN A 115 24.64 -45.12 13.12
CA GLN A 115 24.50 -44.57 14.47
C GLN A 115 24.39 -43.04 14.47
N GLY A 116 23.76 -42.47 13.45
CA GLY A 116 23.60 -41.04 13.28
C GLY A 116 23.69 -40.62 11.83
N MET A 117 23.80 -39.33 11.59
CA MET A 117 23.87 -38.72 10.26
C MET A 117 24.90 -37.58 10.22
N TYR A 118 25.78 -37.56 9.22
CA TYR A 118 26.60 -36.37 8.94
C TYR A 118 25.72 -35.24 8.42
N CYS A 119 26.02 -34.03 8.87
CA CYS A 119 25.18 -32.89 8.53
C CYS A 119 25.86 -31.97 7.53
N SER A 120 25.07 -31.47 6.61
CA SER A 120 25.40 -30.33 5.75
C SER A 120 25.16 -29.01 6.50
N GLU A 121 25.68 -27.91 5.97
CA GLU A 121 25.42 -26.59 6.49
C GLU A 121 23.91 -26.26 6.51
N LYS A 122 23.15 -26.70 5.50
CA LYS A 122 21.69 -26.54 5.42
C LYS A 122 20.98 -27.27 6.56
N GLU A 123 21.30 -28.55 6.77
CA GLU A 123 20.69 -29.37 7.84
C GLU A 123 21.00 -28.81 9.23
N LEU A 124 22.16 -28.17 9.38
CA LEU A 124 22.51 -27.45 10.59
C LEU A 124 21.79 -26.07 10.70
N GLY A 125 21.04 -25.66 9.69
CA GLY A 125 20.40 -24.35 9.63
C GLY A 125 21.39 -23.20 9.41
N LEU A 126 22.58 -23.49 8.88
CA LEU A 126 23.67 -22.53 8.71
C LEU A 126 23.56 -21.78 7.38
N THR A 127 22.94 -22.38 6.38
CA THR A 127 22.76 -21.83 5.04
C THR A 127 21.42 -22.24 4.46
N LEU A 128 20.95 -21.51 3.44
CA LEU A 128 19.73 -21.86 2.72
C LEU A 128 19.94 -23.05 1.76
N GLU A 129 21.17 -23.23 1.29
CA GLU A 129 21.56 -24.30 0.37
C GLU A 129 22.91 -24.89 0.77
N SER A 130 23.14 -26.17 0.46
CA SER A 130 24.45 -26.82 0.67
C SER A 130 24.68 -27.90 -0.40
N SER A 131 25.91 -28.08 -0.78
CA SER A 131 26.33 -29.06 -1.79
C SER A 131 26.89 -30.38 -1.21
N GLY A 132 26.95 -30.52 0.11
CA GLY A 132 27.50 -31.69 0.78
C GLY A 132 27.63 -31.56 2.29
N VAL A 133 28.31 -32.48 2.93
CA VAL A 133 28.59 -32.46 4.38
C VAL A 133 29.56 -31.33 4.70
N LEU A 134 29.30 -30.59 5.81
CA LEU A 134 30.20 -29.58 6.32
C LEU A 134 31.52 -30.22 6.77
N ILE A 135 32.68 -29.68 6.33
CA ILE A 135 34.02 -30.13 6.73
C ILE A 135 34.66 -29.01 7.57
N PHE A 136 35.07 -29.35 8.77
CA PHE A 136 35.75 -28.44 9.68
C PHE A 136 37.27 -28.42 9.43
N PRO A 137 37.99 -27.34 9.84
CA PRO A 137 39.45 -27.33 9.84
C PRO A 137 40.05 -28.50 10.62
N SER A 138 41.22 -28.98 10.17
CA SER A 138 41.88 -30.17 10.71
C SER A 138 42.34 -30.09 12.17
N ASP A 139 42.39 -28.89 12.73
CA ASP A 139 42.72 -28.55 14.11
C ASP A 139 41.50 -28.46 15.04
N THR A 140 40.29 -28.71 14.50
CA THR A 140 39.06 -28.62 15.29
C THR A 140 39.06 -29.71 16.37
N THR A 141 38.72 -29.32 17.60
CA THR A 141 38.59 -30.24 18.74
C THR A 141 37.48 -31.27 18.52
N LEU A 142 37.76 -32.53 18.73
CA LEU A 142 36.80 -33.64 18.55
C LEU A 142 35.88 -33.78 19.75
N GLY A 143 34.68 -34.33 19.55
CA GLY A 143 33.71 -34.68 20.59
C GLY A 143 33.03 -33.46 21.22
N ILE A 144 33.26 -32.26 20.74
CA ILE A 144 32.57 -31.08 21.23
C ILE A 144 31.26 -30.85 20.48
N SER A 145 30.27 -30.29 21.17
CA SER A 145 29.04 -29.86 20.49
C SER A 145 29.36 -28.82 19.44
N VAL A 146 28.83 -29.04 18.23
CA VAL A 146 28.93 -28.11 17.10
C VAL A 146 28.40 -26.70 17.47
N ARG A 147 27.42 -26.63 18.38
CA ARG A 147 26.94 -25.39 18.96
C ARG A 147 28.02 -24.51 19.58
N LYS A 148 29.09 -25.12 20.12
CA LYS A 148 30.22 -24.37 20.72
C LYS A 148 31.15 -23.76 19.66
N LEU A 149 31.17 -24.32 18.46
CA LEU A 149 31.99 -23.82 17.34
C LEU A 149 31.35 -22.63 16.67
N PHE A 150 30.04 -22.56 16.69
CA PHE A 150 29.26 -21.50 16.08
C PHE A 150 28.51 -20.73 17.19
N LEU A 151 28.74 -19.43 17.28
CA LEU A 151 27.97 -18.50 18.11
C LEU A 151 26.58 -18.26 17.45
N TRP A 152 25.67 -19.25 17.50
CA TRP A 152 24.45 -19.27 16.67
C TRP A 152 23.16 -18.96 17.42
N GLU A 153 23.22 -18.68 18.70
CA GLU A 153 22.05 -18.13 19.39
C GLU A 153 21.96 -16.66 18.99
N ASP A 154 20.91 -16.33 18.28
CA ASP A 154 20.66 -14.99 17.80
C ASP A 154 19.16 -14.76 17.71
N THR A 155 18.75 -13.53 17.74
CA THR A 155 17.40 -13.12 17.36
C THR A 155 17.50 -12.16 16.18
N ILE A 156 16.77 -12.46 15.11
CA ILE A 156 16.69 -11.59 13.96
C ILE A 156 15.40 -10.79 14.02
N LEU A 157 15.54 -9.47 14.09
CA LEU A 157 14.44 -8.53 14.06
C LEU A 157 14.15 -8.15 12.62
N THR A 158 12.91 -8.33 12.19
CA THR A 158 12.40 -7.76 10.93
C THR A 158 11.75 -6.42 11.25
N ILE A 159 12.31 -5.35 10.69
CA ILE A 159 11.89 -3.97 10.95
C ILE A 159 10.99 -3.46 9.84
N ASP A 160 9.82 -2.88 10.19
CA ASP A 160 9.02 -2.09 9.24
C ASP A 160 9.78 -0.81 8.87
N ASN A 161 10.07 -0.70 7.58
CA ASN A 161 10.89 0.39 7.07
C ASN A 161 10.12 1.70 6.88
N LYS A 162 8.80 1.73 7.06
CA LYS A 162 7.97 2.92 6.79
C LYS A 162 8.32 4.06 7.73
N SER A 163 8.45 3.77 9.02
CA SER A 163 8.74 4.78 10.05
C SER A 163 10.16 5.34 10.01
N ILE A 164 11.11 4.65 9.37
CA ILE A 164 12.52 5.08 9.27
C ILE A 164 12.93 5.47 7.85
N THR A 165 11.97 5.78 6.98
CA THR A 165 12.24 6.13 5.57
C THR A 165 13.11 7.39 5.43
N HIS A 166 12.98 8.35 6.34
CA HIS A 166 13.76 9.59 6.39
C HIS A 166 15.11 9.43 7.12
N ARG A 167 15.37 8.26 7.73
CA ARG A 167 16.55 7.96 8.55
C ARG A 167 17.52 7.02 7.82
N PRO A 168 18.33 7.50 6.84
CA PRO A 168 19.30 6.65 6.13
C PRO A 168 20.32 6.00 7.07
N ASP A 169 20.62 6.64 8.19
CA ASP A 169 21.55 6.17 9.21
C ASP A 169 21.08 4.92 9.96
N LEU A 170 19.77 4.60 9.96
CA LEU A 170 19.20 3.43 10.65
C LEU A 170 19.09 2.17 9.76
N TRP A 171 19.45 2.26 8.48
CA TRP A 171 19.34 1.11 7.57
C TRP A 171 20.56 0.16 7.65
N ASN A 172 21.13 0.02 8.85
CA ASN A 172 22.29 -0.81 9.14
C ASN A 172 22.41 -1.08 10.64
N HIS A 173 23.26 -2.06 11.01
CA HIS A 173 23.46 -2.45 12.40
C HIS A 173 24.15 -1.38 13.25
N PHE A 174 25.19 -0.71 12.72
CA PHE A 174 25.94 0.32 13.44
C PHE A 174 25.07 1.51 13.82
N GLY A 175 24.33 2.06 12.85
CA GLY A 175 23.46 3.20 13.10
C GLY A 175 22.27 2.87 14.00
N PHE A 176 21.69 1.67 13.83
CA PHE A 176 20.61 1.20 14.68
C PHE A 176 21.08 0.96 16.12
N ALA A 177 22.26 0.38 16.29
CA ALA A 177 22.86 0.20 17.61
C ALA A 177 23.18 1.53 18.30
N ARG A 178 23.64 2.54 17.55
CA ARG A 178 23.87 3.89 18.06
C ARG A 178 22.57 4.50 18.59
N GLU A 179 21.48 4.35 17.84
CA GLU A 179 20.15 4.81 18.26
C GLU A 179 19.68 4.08 19.53
N LEU A 180 19.80 2.74 19.56
CA LEU A 180 19.45 1.95 20.75
C LEU A 180 20.28 2.33 21.96
N ALA A 181 21.58 2.54 21.78
CA ALA A 181 22.46 2.98 22.88
C ALA A 181 21.99 4.31 23.47
N SER A 182 21.61 5.26 22.63
CA SER A 182 21.02 6.53 23.06
C SER A 182 19.70 6.35 23.81
N GLN A 183 18.80 5.55 23.26
CA GLN A 183 17.45 5.33 23.82
C GLN A 183 17.48 4.52 25.14
N LEU A 184 18.41 3.57 25.27
CA LEU A 184 18.58 2.72 26.45
C LEU A 184 19.63 3.26 27.44
N GLN A 185 20.29 4.39 27.11
CA GLN A 185 21.35 5.00 27.90
C GLN A 185 22.54 4.05 28.15
N LEU A 186 22.90 3.30 27.12
CA LEU A 186 24.02 2.37 27.12
C LEU A 186 25.25 2.96 26.44
N PRO A 187 26.48 2.47 26.77
CA PRO A 187 27.68 2.85 26.03
C PRO A 187 27.60 2.38 24.59
N PHE A 188 28.24 3.15 23.68
CA PHE A 188 28.29 2.86 22.25
C PHE A 188 29.73 2.76 21.77
N ASN A 189 30.06 1.68 21.05
CA ASN A 189 31.38 1.40 20.51
C ASN A 189 31.47 1.75 19.02
N GLN A 190 32.41 2.62 18.66
CA GLN A 190 32.61 3.12 17.29
C GLN A 190 33.74 2.39 16.55
N PHE A 191 34.12 1.18 16.93
CA PHE A 191 35.28 0.46 16.42
C PHE A 191 35.38 0.36 14.87
N PRO A 192 34.28 0.27 14.08
CA PRO A 192 34.40 0.14 12.63
C PRO A 192 35.13 1.33 11.98
N PHE A 193 35.00 2.52 12.53
CA PHE A 193 35.62 3.74 12.02
C PHE A 193 37.02 3.99 12.62
N GLN A 194 37.49 3.16 13.53
CA GLN A 194 38.81 3.24 14.14
C GLN A 194 39.85 2.35 13.43
N ALA A 195 39.45 1.67 12.35
CA ALA A 195 40.35 0.80 11.59
C ALA A 195 41.52 1.59 10.94
N GLU A 196 42.71 1.19 11.26
CA GLU A 196 43.91 1.71 10.60
C GLU A 196 44.38 0.77 9.47
N THR A 197 44.82 1.34 8.37
CA THR A 197 45.29 0.57 7.21
C THR A 197 46.64 1.10 6.75
N LYS A 198 47.63 0.22 6.66
CA LYS A 198 48.90 0.53 5.99
C LYS A 198 48.66 0.55 4.49
N LEU A 199 48.93 1.68 3.87
CA LEU A 199 48.84 1.85 2.42
C LEU A 199 50.22 1.69 1.77
N GLU A 200 50.25 1.11 0.57
CA GLU A 200 51.37 1.16 -0.33
C GLU A 200 51.44 2.58 -0.96
N SER A 201 52.64 3.02 -1.35
CA SER A 201 52.78 4.31 -1.98
C SER A 201 52.17 4.34 -3.38
N GLY A 202 51.49 5.44 -3.71
CA GLY A 202 50.89 5.69 -5.00
C GLY A 202 49.46 5.07 -5.12
N ASN A 203 48.87 5.24 -6.28
CA ASN A 203 47.46 4.87 -6.57
C ASN A 203 47.30 3.67 -7.52
N ASP A 204 48.41 2.94 -7.81
CA ASP A 204 48.44 1.81 -8.74
C ASP A 204 47.86 2.14 -10.14
N GLY A 205 48.07 3.38 -10.58
CA GLY A 205 47.63 3.93 -11.88
C GLY A 205 46.16 4.34 -11.94
N LEU A 206 45.38 4.14 -10.89
CA LEU A 206 43.96 4.49 -10.89
C LEU A 206 43.71 6.00 -10.89
N SER A 207 42.69 6.42 -11.59
CA SER A 207 42.23 7.80 -11.62
C SER A 207 40.70 7.87 -11.67
N VAL A 208 40.14 8.99 -11.19
CA VAL A 208 38.70 9.24 -11.21
C VAL A 208 38.42 10.58 -11.84
N THR A 209 37.57 10.61 -12.84
CA THR A 209 37.06 11.86 -13.41
C THR A 209 35.98 12.43 -12.48
N GLN A 210 36.09 13.70 -12.12
CA GLN A 210 35.08 14.37 -11.30
C GLN A 210 33.72 14.42 -12.01
N SER A 211 32.64 14.23 -11.29
CA SER A 211 31.30 14.22 -11.82
C SER A 211 30.33 14.91 -10.87
N GLU A 212 29.42 15.72 -11.42
CA GLU A 212 28.35 16.36 -10.65
C GLU A 212 27.25 15.40 -10.23
N HIS A 213 27.24 14.16 -10.74
CA HIS A 213 26.18 13.16 -10.48
C HIS A 213 26.43 12.32 -9.22
N ALA A 214 27.58 12.48 -8.58
CA ALA A 214 27.88 11.86 -7.30
C ALA A 214 28.30 12.91 -6.26
N HIS A 215 27.83 12.72 -5.02
CA HIS A 215 28.33 13.53 -3.89
C HIS A 215 29.75 13.15 -3.54
N SER A 216 30.06 11.86 -3.56
CA SER A 216 31.42 11.33 -3.41
C SER A 216 31.57 10.06 -4.27
N TYR A 217 32.80 9.85 -4.75
CA TYR A 217 33.17 8.66 -5.51
C TYR A 217 34.65 8.37 -5.29
N TYR A 218 34.95 7.19 -4.77
CA TYR A 218 36.33 6.74 -4.51
C TYR A 218 36.53 5.34 -5.06
N VAL A 219 37.72 5.11 -5.64
CA VAL A 219 38.23 3.78 -6.02
C VAL A 219 39.53 3.50 -5.32
N CYS A 220 39.78 2.25 -4.96
CA CYS A 220 40.98 1.80 -4.27
C CYS A 220 41.45 0.48 -4.86
N SER A 221 42.72 0.43 -5.31
CA SER A 221 43.36 -0.82 -5.79
C SER A 221 43.79 -1.69 -4.61
N ILE A 222 43.42 -2.96 -4.65
CA ILE A 222 43.80 -3.96 -3.66
C ILE A 222 44.32 -5.19 -4.41
N GLN A 223 45.59 -5.53 -4.17
CA GLN A 223 46.28 -6.65 -4.84
C GLN A 223 46.51 -7.83 -3.90
N ASN A 224 46.83 -8.99 -4.50
CA ASN A 224 47.11 -10.25 -3.82
C ASN A 224 45.91 -10.80 -3.04
N VAL A 225 44.71 -10.66 -3.58
CA VAL A 225 43.52 -11.33 -3.00
C VAL A 225 43.51 -12.80 -3.41
N ASN A 226 42.98 -13.62 -2.56
CA ASN A 226 42.70 -15.03 -2.84
C ASN A 226 41.22 -15.31 -2.62
N ILE A 227 40.54 -15.68 -3.70
CA ILE A 227 39.11 -15.96 -3.64
C ILE A 227 38.87 -17.32 -3.00
N ALA A 228 38.07 -17.35 -1.95
CA ALA A 228 37.73 -18.50 -1.16
C ALA A 228 36.34 -18.32 -0.51
N PRO A 229 35.72 -19.33 0.07
CA PRO A 229 34.55 -19.16 0.93
C PRO A 229 34.86 -18.22 2.11
N SER A 230 33.88 -17.42 2.54
CA SER A 230 33.99 -16.56 3.70
C SER A 230 34.13 -17.36 5.00
N ILE A 231 34.76 -16.74 6.00
CA ILE A 231 34.80 -17.30 7.35
C ILE A 231 33.39 -17.47 7.92
N PRO A 232 33.16 -18.48 8.79
CA PRO A 232 31.84 -18.81 9.31
C PRO A 232 31.06 -17.62 9.92
N LYS A 233 31.73 -16.72 10.62
CA LYS A 233 31.10 -15.54 11.24
C LYS A 233 30.47 -14.61 10.20
N ILE A 234 31.18 -14.26 9.13
CA ILE A 234 30.70 -13.37 8.07
C ILE A 234 29.55 -14.05 7.30
N LYS A 235 29.79 -15.30 6.86
CA LYS A 235 28.78 -16.10 6.16
C LYS A 235 27.47 -16.17 6.95
N ALA A 236 27.54 -16.55 8.20
CA ALA A 236 26.40 -16.68 9.08
C ALA A 236 25.58 -15.38 9.26
N ARG A 237 26.24 -14.26 9.48
CA ARG A 237 25.57 -12.97 9.64
C ARG A 237 24.84 -12.54 8.39
N LEU A 238 25.45 -12.74 7.22
CA LEU A 238 24.82 -12.45 5.94
C LEU A 238 23.56 -13.32 5.72
N GLU A 239 23.71 -14.64 5.88
CA GLU A 239 22.62 -15.60 5.66
C GLU A 239 21.43 -15.37 6.60
N LYS A 240 21.67 -15.13 7.90
CA LYS A 240 20.64 -14.78 8.87
C LYS A 240 19.88 -13.51 8.50
N CYS A 241 20.59 -12.54 7.93
CA CYS A 241 19.99 -11.29 7.45
C CYS A 241 19.39 -11.42 6.04
N GLY A 242 19.37 -12.63 5.44
CA GLY A 242 18.74 -12.92 4.16
C GLY A 242 19.60 -12.63 2.94
N ILE A 243 20.91 -12.45 3.11
CA ILE A 243 21.87 -12.26 2.01
C ILE A 243 22.69 -13.55 1.83
N ARG A 244 22.60 -14.14 0.65
CA ARG A 244 23.37 -15.33 0.30
C ARG A 244 24.87 -15.04 0.28
N SER A 245 25.67 -15.83 0.97
CA SER A 245 27.14 -15.79 0.89
C SER A 245 27.63 -16.30 -0.46
N ILE A 246 28.59 -15.61 -1.06
CA ILE A 246 29.16 -15.90 -2.39
C ILE A 246 30.63 -16.28 -2.26
N ASN A 247 31.48 -15.35 -1.87
CA ASN A 247 32.90 -15.55 -1.60
C ASN A 247 33.43 -14.47 -0.67
N ASN A 248 34.65 -14.67 -0.15
CA ASN A 248 35.27 -13.81 0.86
C ASN A 248 35.57 -12.36 0.43
N VAL A 249 35.39 -12.00 -0.83
CA VAL A 249 35.51 -10.63 -1.32
C VAL A 249 34.13 -9.98 -1.47
N VAL A 250 33.21 -10.64 -2.19
CA VAL A 250 31.86 -10.13 -2.41
C VAL A 250 31.10 -10.02 -1.08
N ASP A 251 31.28 -10.97 -0.20
CA ASP A 251 30.65 -10.99 1.12
C ASP A 251 31.09 -9.83 2.00
N VAL A 252 32.33 -9.30 1.84
CA VAL A 252 32.75 -8.08 2.54
C VAL A 252 31.93 -6.88 2.09
N SER A 253 31.60 -6.74 0.80
CA SER A 253 30.70 -5.68 0.32
C SER A 253 29.33 -5.79 0.95
N ASN A 254 28.73 -6.98 0.95
CA ASN A 254 27.42 -7.25 1.56
C ASN A 254 27.43 -7.05 3.08
N TYR A 255 28.54 -7.40 3.73
CA TYR A 255 28.72 -7.19 5.16
C TYR A 255 28.76 -5.71 5.51
N LEU A 256 29.50 -4.88 4.77
CA LEU A 256 29.55 -3.43 4.93
C LEU A 256 28.19 -2.77 4.70
N LEU A 257 27.45 -3.27 3.73
CA LEU A 257 26.08 -2.84 3.47
C LEU A 257 25.19 -3.02 4.72
N LEU A 258 25.29 -4.18 5.38
CA LEU A 258 24.52 -4.48 6.59
C LEU A 258 25.12 -3.85 7.86
N GLU A 259 26.44 -3.77 7.96
CA GLU A 259 27.14 -3.21 9.13
C GLU A 259 27.00 -1.69 9.22
N LEU A 260 27.29 -0.99 8.11
CA LEU A 260 27.45 0.48 8.06
C LEU A 260 26.43 1.18 7.15
N GLY A 261 25.62 0.43 6.41
CA GLY A 261 24.65 1.00 5.47
C GLY A 261 25.26 1.60 4.20
N GLN A 262 26.56 1.43 4.00
CA GLN A 262 27.28 1.95 2.84
C GLN A 262 27.46 0.86 1.80
N PRO A 263 26.75 0.92 0.65
CA PRO A 263 27.00 0.02 -0.44
C PRO A 263 28.40 0.26 -1.02
N THR A 264 29.10 -0.83 -1.32
CA THR A 264 30.40 -0.85 -1.99
C THR A 264 30.38 -1.86 -3.11
N HIS A 265 31.32 -1.77 -4.04
CA HIS A 265 31.45 -2.75 -5.12
C HIS A 265 32.92 -3.14 -5.33
N PHE A 266 33.13 -4.37 -5.78
CA PHE A 266 34.46 -4.88 -6.15
C PHE A 266 34.45 -5.28 -7.61
N PHE A 267 35.37 -4.67 -8.38
CA PHE A 267 35.68 -5.03 -9.76
C PHE A 267 36.92 -5.93 -9.81
N ASP A 268 36.96 -6.92 -10.71
CA ASP A 268 38.18 -7.62 -11.09
C ASP A 268 39.06 -6.68 -11.93
N LYS A 269 40.25 -6.36 -11.43
CA LYS A 269 41.14 -5.38 -12.06
C LYS A 269 41.63 -5.83 -13.45
N GLU A 270 41.84 -7.12 -13.64
CA GLU A 270 42.32 -7.69 -14.92
C GLU A 270 41.23 -7.69 -16.00
N ARG A 271 39.97 -7.56 -15.60
CA ARG A 271 38.82 -7.51 -16.53
C ARG A 271 38.40 -6.07 -16.89
N LEU A 272 39.05 -5.07 -16.31
CA LEU A 272 38.85 -3.66 -16.65
C LEU A 272 39.69 -3.27 -17.85
N GLN A 273 39.12 -2.43 -18.73
CA GLN A 273 39.84 -1.98 -19.95
C GLN A 273 40.67 -0.71 -19.74
N SER A 274 40.46 -0.02 -18.65
CA SER A 274 41.10 1.26 -18.33
C SER A 274 41.40 1.37 -16.83
N THR A 275 42.27 2.31 -16.48
CA THR A 275 42.52 2.70 -15.08
C THR A 275 41.69 3.90 -14.64
N THR A 276 40.91 4.51 -15.56
CA THR A 276 40.10 5.70 -15.29
C THR A 276 38.64 5.35 -15.10
N PHE A 277 38.05 5.80 -14.00
CA PHE A 277 36.63 5.68 -13.70
C PHE A 277 35.92 7.02 -13.83
N SER A 278 34.67 6.95 -14.29
CA SER A 278 33.79 8.11 -14.37
C SER A 278 32.33 7.74 -14.05
N VAL A 279 31.58 8.70 -13.51
CA VAL A 279 30.13 8.59 -13.28
C VAL A 279 29.43 9.47 -14.32
N VAL A 280 28.64 8.85 -15.20
CA VAL A 280 28.03 9.51 -16.36
C VAL A 280 26.58 9.12 -16.51
N LYS A 281 25.87 9.82 -17.42
CA LYS A 281 24.49 9.44 -17.80
C LYS A 281 24.49 8.59 -19.07
N SER A 282 23.61 7.57 -19.11
CA SER A 282 23.45 6.68 -20.25
C SER A 282 22.94 7.41 -21.48
N ALA A 283 23.42 7.02 -22.67
CA ALA A 283 22.74 7.28 -23.94
C ALA A 283 21.55 6.32 -24.11
N GLU A 284 20.58 6.71 -24.95
CA GLU A 284 19.45 5.84 -25.29
C GLU A 284 19.93 4.53 -25.94
N GLY A 285 19.42 3.40 -25.47
CA GLY A 285 19.77 2.08 -26.00
C GLY A 285 21.10 1.52 -25.50
N THR A 286 21.82 2.19 -24.58
CA THR A 286 23.00 1.61 -23.89
C THR A 286 22.64 0.25 -23.31
N SER A 287 23.49 -0.76 -23.52
CA SER A 287 23.23 -2.12 -23.05
C SER A 287 24.52 -2.81 -22.66
N PHE A 288 24.51 -3.52 -21.54
CA PHE A 288 25.59 -4.38 -21.05
C PHE A 288 25.03 -5.41 -20.08
N PRO A 289 25.69 -6.58 -19.95
CA PRO A 289 25.20 -7.62 -19.06
C PRO A 289 25.35 -7.24 -17.59
N LEU A 290 24.28 -7.40 -16.82
CA LEU A 290 24.24 -7.17 -15.38
C LEU A 290 24.50 -8.47 -14.59
N LEU A 291 24.75 -8.34 -13.27
CA LEU A 291 25.03 -9.46 -12.36
C LEU A 291 23.88 -10.45 -12.21
N ASP A 292 22.65 -10.08 -12.56
CA ASP A 292 21.46 -10.95 -12.56
C ASP A 292 21.26 -11.71 -13.89
N ASP A 293 22.29 -11.74 -14.76
CA ASP A 293 22.26 -12.35 -16.09
C ASP A 293 21.32 -11.66 -17.10
N THR A 294 20.75 -10.52 -16.79
CA THR A 294 19.96 -9.73 -17.72
C THR A 294 20.83 -8.77 -18.53
N THR A 295 20.36 -8.40 -19.72
CA THR A 295 21.03 -7.43 -20.60
C THR A 295 20.00 -6.41 -21.09
N PRO A 296 19.53 -5.50 -20.20
CA PRO A 296 18.49 -4.55 -20.55
C PRO A 296 18.99 -3.48 -21.53
N LYS A 297 18.11 -3.02 -22.42
CA LYS A 297 18.32 -1.77 -23.17
C LYS A 297 17.95 -0.61 -22.25
N LEU A 298 18.95 0.12 -21.82
CA LEU A 298 18.77 1.21 -20.87
C LEU A 298 18.19 2.45 -21.56
N PRO A 299 17.19 3.11 -20.98
CA PRO A 299 16.76 4.42 -21.42
C PRO A 299 17.85 5.48 -21.18
N LYS A 300 17.68 6.63 -21.83
CA LYS A 300 18.55 7.79 -21.65
C LYS A 300 18.53 8.30 -20.20
N ASP A 301 19.62 8.91 -19.81
CA ASP A 301 19.81 9.63 -18.53
C ASP A 301 19.85 8.77 -17.26
N LEU A 302 20.05 7.45 -17.37
CA LEU A 302 20.36 6.62 -16.20
C LEU A 302 21.81 6.81 -15.77
N LEU A 303 22.04 6.65 -14.47
CA LEU A 303 23.38 6.82 -13.90
C LEU A 303 24.22 5.56 -14.13
N LEU A 304 25.38 5.72 -14.78
CA LEU A 304 26.32 4.64 -15.07
C LEU A 304 27.69 4.91 -14.45
N ILE A 305 28.38 3.84 -14.07
CA ILE A 305 29.83 3.85 -13.87
C ILE A 305 30.48 3.34 -15.15
N GLN A 306 31.40 4.12 -15.66
CA GLN A 306 32.26 3.74 -16.80
C GLN A 306 33.70 3.54 -16.37
N ASN A 307 34.35 2.56 -16.96
CA ASN A 307 35.78 2.36 -16.94
C ASN A 307 36.35 2.67 -18.34
N GLY A 308 37.02 3.81 -18.47
CA GLY A 308 37.30 4.39 -19.78
C GLY A 308 35.99 4.78 -20.47
N ASN A 309 35.62 4.09 -21.56
CA ASN A 309 34.37 4.30 -22.29
C ASN A 309 33.34 3.19 -22.06
N ASP A 310 33.74 2.11 -21.37
CA ASP A 310 32.88 0.93 -21.21
C ASP A 310 32.04 1.03 -19.94
N PRO A 311 30.71 0.80 -20.01
CA PRO A 311 29.86 0.76 -18.84
C PRO A 311 30.13 -0.51 -18.03
N VAL A 312 30.46 -0.35 -16.74
CA VAL A 312 30.82 -1.44 -15.83
C VAL A 312 29.80 -1.61 -14.71
N ALA A 313 28.89 -0.66 -14.49
CA ALA A 313 27.78 -0.78 -13.54
C ALA A 313 26.66 0.22 -13.81
N LEU A 314 25.43 -0.18 -13.46
CA LEU A 314 24.32 0.75 -13.25
C LEU A 314 24.50 1.36 -11.85
N ALA A 315 24.94 2.60 -11.79
CA ALA A 315 25.44 3.23 -10.58
C ALA A 315 24.42 3.23 -9.44
N GLY A 316 24.85 2.73 -8.29
CA GLY A 316 24.01 2.61 -7.10
C GLY A 316 22.91 1.55 -7.18
N VAL A 317 22.78 0.82 -8.29
CA VAL A 317 21.73 -0.19 -8.49
C VAL A 317 22.35 -1.58 -8.63
N MET A 318 23.16 -1.83 -9.68
CA MET A 318 23.67 -3.18 -9.95
C MET A 318 24.98 -3.15 -10.75
N GLY A 319 25.95 -4.00 -10.37
CA GLY A 319 27.19 -4.17 -11.10
C GLY A 319 27.04 -4.86 -12.45
N GLY A 320 28.01 -4.66 -13.34
CA GLY A 320 28.13 -5.36 -14.60
C GLY A 320 28.77 -6.75 -14.42
N LYS A 321 28.33 -7.72 -15.21
CA LYS A 321 28.83 -9.12 -15.16
C LYS A 321 30.29 -9.25 -15.67
N ASP A 322 30.64 -8.46 -16.68
CA ASP A 322 31.93 -8.57 -17.34
C ASP A 322 33.10 -8.07 -16.49
N SER A 323 32.83 -7.21 -15.51
CA SER A 323 33.84 -6.67 -14.57
C SER A 323 33.80 -7.34 -13.19
N ALA A 324 32.94 -8.36 -13.01
CA ALA A 324 32.71 -9.01 -11.72
C ALA A 324 33.91 -9.85 -11.26
N VAL A 325 34.08 -9.97 -9.95
CA VAL A 325 35.05 -10.86 -9.29
C VAL A 325 34.71 -12.32 -9.57
N ILE A 326 35.70 -13.11 -10.00
CA ILE A 326 35.60 -14.55 -10.28
C ILE A 326 36.63 -15.32 -9.47
N ASP A 327 36.56 -16.66 -9.45
CA ASP A 327 37.41 -17.52 -8.63
C ASP A 327 38.94 -17.33 -8.92
N SER A 328 39.30 -16.93 -10.14
CA SER A 328 40.69 -16.67 -10.53
C SER A 328 41.19 -15.26 -10.24
N THR A 329 40.35 -14.35 -9.76
CA THR A 329 40.71 -12.97 -9.49
C THR A 329 41.84 -12.85 -8.47
N LYS A 330 42.85 -12.03 -8.75
CA LYS A 330 44.00 -11.75 -7.87
C LYS A 330 44.12 -10.30 -7.45
N ASN A 331 43.61 -9.39 -8.27
CA ASN A 331 43.63 -7.97 -7.99
C ASN A 331 42.24 -7.39 -8.20
N ILE A 332 41.82 -6.55 -7.27
CA ILE A 332 40.49 -5.95 -7.29
C ILE A 332 40.60 -4.42 -7.21
N VAL A 333 39.59 -3.77 -7.75
CA VAL A 333 39.29 -2.35 -7.50
C VAL A 333 38.05 -2.23 -6.67
N MET A 334 38.19 -1.71 -5.46
CA MET A 334 37.05 -1.40 -4.59
C MET A 334 36.50 -0.03 -4.95
N GLU A 335 35.17 0.04 -5.10
CA GLU A 335 34.40 1.26 -5.22
C GLU A 335 33.66 1.56 -3.91
N SER A 336 33.68 2.82 -3.49
CA SER A 336 32.86 3.36 -2.43
C SER A 336 32.36 4.75 -2.81
N ALA A 337 31.03 4.92 -2.93
CA ALA A 337 30.44 6.14 -3.48
C ALA A 337 29.15 6.54 -2.75
N VAL A 338 28.76 7.81 -2.93
CA VAL A 338 27.40 8.28 -2.62
C VAL A 338 26.89 9.07 -3.82
N PHE A 339 25.88 8.50 -4.48
CA PHE A 339 25.23 9.10 -5.64
C PHE A 339 24.08 10.03 -5.22
N LYS A 340 23.66 10.92 -6.09
CA LYS A 340 22.44 11.73 -5.88
C LYS A 340 21.23 10.80 -5.81
N ARG A 341 20.47 10.90 -4.75
CA ARG A 341 19.30 10.00 -4.50
C ARG A 341 18.24 10.12 -5.60
N GLU A 342 18.09 11.31 -6.19
CA GLU A 342 17.14 11.58 -7.26
C GLU A 342 17.48 10.77 -8.52
N ASP A 343 18.75 10.70 -8.87
CA ASP A 343 19.26 9.93 -10.03
C ASP A 343 19.10 8.42 -9.80
N VAL A 344 19.39 7.94 -8.59
CA VAL A 344 19.16 6.52 -8.23
C VAL A 344 17.67 6.16 -8.24
N ARG A 345 16.81 7.01 -7.69
CA ARG A 345 15.34 6.83 -7.77
C ARG A 345 14.83 6.81 -9.20
N PHE A 346 15.39 7.66 -10.06
CA PHE A 346 15.07 7.67 -11.48
C PHE A 346 15.47 6.34 -12.12
N SER A 347 16.67 5.84 -11.85
CA SER A 347 17.15 4.56 -12.35
C SER A 347 16.27 3.40 -11.92
N ILE A 348 15.91 3.30 -10.62
CA ILE A 348 15.00 2.28 -10.10
C ILE A 348 13.65 2.30 -10.84
N ARG A 349 13.04 3.48 -11.00
CA ARG A 349 11.72 3.61 -11.66
C ARG A 349 11.75 3.23 -13.13
N LYS A 350 12.83 3.56 -13.84
CA LYS A 350 12.96 3.30 -15.27
C LYS A 350 13.32 1.86 -15.60
N THR A 351 14.11 1.22 -14.75
CA THR A 351 14.55 -0.17 -14.95
C THR A 351 13.69 -1.19 -14.22
N ASN A 352 12.90 -0.76 -13.22
CA ASN A 352 12.20 -1.62 -12.26
C ASN A 352 13.13 -2.57 -11.50
N ILE A 353 14.44 -2.25 -11.42
CA ILE A 353 15.43 -3.02 -10.66
C ILE A 353 15.59 -2.37 -9.29
N ARG A 354 15.22 -3.10 -8.23
CA ARG A 354 15.29 -2.63 -6.85
C ARG A 354 16.17 -3.56 -6.02
N THR A 355 17.38 -3.10 -5.71
CA THR A 355 18.38 -3.84 -4.92
C THR A 355 18.53 -3.25 -3.52
N GLU A 356 19.13 -4.00 -2.58
CA GLU A 356 19.47 -3.51 -1.24
C GLU A 356 20.39 -2.27 -1.26
N SER A 357 21.28 -2.19 -2.24
CA SER A 357 22.12 -1.01 -2.49
C SER A 357 21.28 0.20 -2.91
N ALA A 358 20.41 0.00 -3.92
CA ALA A 358 19.56 1.06 -4.46
C ALA A 358 18.62 1.64 -3.40
N VAL A 359 18.06 0.78 -2.55
CA VAL A 359 17.19 1.17 -1.42
C VAL A 359 17.93 2.10 -0.44
N ARG A 360 19.21 1.88 -0.17
CA ARG A 360 20.00 2.74 0.72
C ARG A 360 20.37 4.06 0.06
N TYR A 361 20.84 4.03 -1.19
CA TYR A 361 21.16 5.26 -1.92
C TYR A 361 19.96 6.19 -2.09
N GLU A 362 18.77 5.64 -2.35
CA GLU A 362 17.55 6.46 -2.50
C GLU A 362 17.15 7.23 -1.23
N LYS A 363 17.73 6.89 -0.06
CA LYS A 363 17.47 7.59 1.22
C LYS A 363 18.38 8.81 1.43
N GLY A 364 19.52 8.87 0.78
CA GLY A 364 20.47 10.00 0.91
C GLY A 364 21.54 9.74 1.96
N LEU A 365 22.52 8.90 1.62
CA LEU A 365 23.62 8.52 2.48
C LEU A 365 24.58 9.71 2.76
N ASP A 366 25.33 9.62 3.86
CA ASP A 366 26.39 10.57 4.20
C ASP A 366 27.63 10.33 3.33
N SER A 367 27.97 11.28 2.47
CA SER A 367 29.10 11.20 1.55
C SER A 367 30.48 11.09 2.23
N PHE A 368 30.55 11.44 3.50
CA PHE A 368 31.79 11.36 4.26
C PHE A 368 32.08 9.96 4.80
N THR A 369 31.15 9.02 4.69
CA THR A 369 31.37 7.61 5.05
C THR A 369 32.18 6.87 3.97
N SER A 370 32.17 7.34 2.71
CA SER A 370 32.75 6.64 1.57
C SER A 370 34.22 6.28 1.78
N LEU A 371 35.05 7.22 2.30
CA LEU A 371 36.48 6.97 2.50
C LEU A 371 36.79 6.12 3.76
N PRO A 372 36.18 6.37 4.96
CA PRO A 372 36.36 5.50 6.12
C PRO A 372 35.96 4.06 5.89
N VAL A 373 34.91 3.81 5.11
CA VAL A 373 34.43 2.45 4.81
C VAL A 373 35.47 1.63 4.05
N ILE A 374 36.31 2.23 3.21
CA ILE A 374 37.42 1.53 2.53
C ILE A 374 38.36 0.91 3.57
N ARG A 375 38.67 1.62 4.65
CA ARG A 375 39.55 1.10 5.71
C ARG A 375 38.91 -0.09 6.42
N ARG A 376 37.61 -0.01 6.71
CA ARG A 376 36.87 -1.13 7.32
C ARG A 376 36.81 -2.33 6.36
N ALA A 377 36.59 -2.12 5.06
CA ALA A 377 36.67 -3.15 4.05
C ALA A 377 37.99 -3.90 4.05
N VAL A 378 39.10 -3.16 4.08
CA VAL A 378 40.46 -3.74 4.12
C VAL A 378 40.67 -4.58 5.37
N GLN A 379 40.18 -4.13 6.53
CA GLN A 379 40.24 -4.91 7.76
C GLN A 379 39.45 -6.21 7.60
N LEU A 380 38.22 -6.13 7.11
CA LEU A 380 37.35 -7.30 6.89
C LEU A 380 37.93 -8.28 5.86
N LEU A 381 38.52 -7.78 4.76
CA LEU A 381 39.20 -8.63 3.79
C LEU A 381 40.35 -9.42 4.43
N LYS A 382 41.17 -8.78 5.28
CA LYS A 382 42.26 -9.46 6.01
C LYS A 382 41.74 -10.52 6.98
N GLU A 383 40.68 -10.19 7.74
CA GLU A 383 40.01 -11.13 8.65
C GLU A 383 39.35 -12.28 7.89
N ASN A 384 38.86 -12.03 6.67
CA ASN A 384 38.14 -12.99 5.82
C ASN A 384 39.07 -13.77 4.86
N GLY A 385 40.25 -14.11 5.30
CA GLY A 385 41.17 -15.01 4.59
C GLY A 385 42.14 -14.34 3.62
N ASN A 386 42.29 -13.02 3.66
CA ASN A 386 43.21 -12.28 2.80
C ASN A 386 44.25 -11.44 3.61
N PRO A 387 45.03 -12.06 4.50
CA PRO A 387 45.92 -11.32 5.41
C PRO A 387 47.06 -10.54 4.73
N ASN A 388 47.48 -10.96 3.53
CA ASN A 388 48.65 -10.47 2.82
C ASN A 388 48.35 -9.52 1.65
N ILE A 389 47.14 -8.91 1.63
CA ILE A 389 46.78 -7.96 0.59
C ILE A 389 47.63 -6.69 0.64
N LYS A 390 47.90 -6.12 -0.54
CA LYS A 390 48.50 -4.79 -0.71
C LYS A 390 47.41 -3.80 -1.07
N VAL A 391 47.33 -2.70 -0.36
CA VAL A 391 46.30 -1.69 -0.51
C VAL A 391 46.93 -0.38 -0.91
N TYR A 392 46.50 0.21 -2.02
CA TYR A 392 47.01 1.47 -2.53
C TYR A 392 46.19 2.67 -2.07
N GLU A 393 46.69 3.87 -2.29
CA GLU A 393 45.99 5.09 -1.90
C GLU A 393 44.65 5.24 -2.67
N PRO A 394 43.50 5.43 -1.99
CA PRO A 394 42.25 5.68 -2.64
C PRO A 394 42.26 6.95 -3.50
N GLN A 395 41.69 6.87 -4.69
CA GLN A 395 41.56 8.00 -5.61
C GLN A 395 40.07 8.35 -5.73
N GLY A 396 39.76 9.64 -5.78
CA GLY A 396 38.39 10.08 -5.92
C GLY A 396 38.13 11.51 -5.47
N PHE A 397 36.88 11.81 -5.21
CA PHE A 397 36.42 13.13 -4.79
C PHE A 397 35.26 13.06 -3.80
N ASN A 398 35.06 14.14 -3.06
CA ASN A 398 33.88 14.44 -2.30
C ASN A 398 33.53 15.93 -2.52
N HIS A 399 32.38 16.16 -3.16
CA HIS A 399 31.90 17.53 -3.47
C HIS A 399 31.06 18.12 -2.33
N THR A 400 30.75 17.32 -1.32
CA THR A 400 29.95 17.82 -0.22
C THR A 400 30.80 18.74 0.66
N GLU A 401 30.38 19.99 0.72
CA GLU A 401 30.97 20.92 1.68
C GLU A 401 30.65 20.46 3.11
N SER A 402 31.66 20.53 3.98
CA SER A 402 31.45 20.25 5.41
C SER A 402 30.69 21.43 6.08
N LYS A 403 29.44 21.66 5.64
CA LYS A 403 28.59 22.66 6.30
C LYS A 403 28.01 22.05 7.56
N SER A 404 28.19 22.79 8.67
CA SER A 404 27.51 22.45 9.92
C SER A 404 26.09 22.99 9.87
N VAL A 405 25.08 22.13 9.99
CA VAL A 405 23.69 22.55 10.15
C VAL A 405 23.47 22.86 11.63
N THR A 406 23.10 24.11 11.92
CA THR A 406 22.79 24.55 13.28
C THR A 406 21.35 25.06 13.31
N ILE A 407 20.52 24.49 14.16
CA ILE A 407 19.13 24.86 14.34
C ILE A 407 19.04 25.75 15.60
N LYS A 408 18.43 26.94 15.43
CA LYS A 408 18.13 27.83 16.55
C LYS A 408 16.66 27.62 16.96
N THR A 409 16.43 27.45 18.27
CA THR A 409 15.11 27.30 18.88
C THR A 409 15.14 27.84 20.29
N ASN A 410 14.04 27.78 21.01
CA ASN A 410 13.98 28.12 22.44
C ASN A 410 13.12 27.13 23.22
N LEU A 411 13.33 27.12 24.54
CA LEU A 411 12.66 26.17 25.43
C LEU A 411 11.12 26.34 25.43
N THR A 412 10.65 27.58 25.36
CA THR A 412 9.20 27.88 25.29
C THR A 412 8.55 27.27 24.05
N PHE A 413 9.19 27.35 22.87
CA PHE A 413 8.71 26.71 21.64
C PHE A 413 8.64 25.19 21.79
N LEU A 414 9.68 24.55 22.31
CA LEU A 414 9.73 23.09 22.51
C LEU A 414 8.62 22.63 23.46
N ARG A 415 8.43 23.30 24.60
CA ARG A 415 7.34 23.01 25.55
C ARG A 415 5.96 23.15 24.94
N HIS A 416 5.74 24.24 24.21
CA HIS A 416 4.45 24.51 23.58
C HIS A 416 4.10 23.43 22.53
N LYS A 417 5.06 23.05 21.68
CA LYS A 417 4.86 22.03 20.64
C LYS A 417 4.68 20.62 21.23
N LEU A 418 5.44 20.28 22.27
CA LEU A 418 5.32 18.98 22.95
C LEU A 418 4.04 18.88 23.81
N GLY A 419 3.50 20.00 24.25
CA GLY A 419 2.42 20.02 25.25
C GLY A 419 2.86 19.49 26.63
N LYS A 420 4.16 19.56 26.94
CA LYS A 420 4.77 19.05 28.18
C LYS A 420 5.80 20.01 28.69
N ASP A 421 5.79 20.24 29.99
CA ASP A 421 6.87 20.96 30.65
C ASP A 421 8.12 20.07 30.73
N ILE A 422 9.20 20.49 30.11
CA ILE A 422 10.49 19.80 30.08
C ILE A 422 11.58 20.79 30.43
N SER A 423 12.54 20.36 31.25
CA SER A 423 13.64 21.24 31.66
C SER A 423 14.69 21.36 30.55
N GLN A 424 15.43 22.49 30.58
CA GLN A 424 16.53 22.72 29.62
C GLN A 424 17.62 21.64 29.75
N ASN A 425 17.89 21.14 30.95
CA ASN A 425 18.85 20.07 31.18
C ASN A 425 18.41 18.76 30.50
N GLU A 426 17.12 18.36 30.64
CA GLU A 426 16.57 17.19 29.96
C GLU A 426 16.68 17.30 28.44
N VAL A 427 16.31 18.47 27.87
CA VAL A 427 16.46 18.71 26.42
C VAL A 427 17.92 18.54 26.00
N THR A 428 18.85 19.14 26.75
CA THR A 428 20.29 19.09 26.45
C THR A 428 20.83 17.65 26.54
N GLU A 429 20.46 16.92 27.57
CA GLU A 429 20.88 15.53 27.76
C GLU A 429 20.34 14.59 26.68
N ILE A 430 19.07 14.73 26.32
CA ILE A 430 18.44 13.94 25.25
C ILE A 430 19.14 14.19 23.93
N LEU A 431 19.28 15.44 23.53
CA LEU A 431 19.90 15.78 22.26
C LEU A 431 21.38 15.40 22.19
N ASN A 432 22.14 15.59 23.27
CA ASN A 432 23.55 15.18 23.33
C ASN A 432 23.71 13.66 23.21
N ARG A 433 22.83 12.86 23.83
CA ARG A 433 22.83 11.39 23.70
C ARG A 433 22.54 10.95 22.26
N LEU A 434 21.69 11.68 21.55
CA LEU A 434 21.38 11.45 20.13
C LEU A 434 22.50 11.94 19.19
N GLY A 435 23.59 12.50 19.73
CA GLY A 435 24.75 12.95 18.98
C GLY A 435 24.69 14.40 18.52
N PHE A 436 23.67 15.17 18.91
CA PHE A 436 23.64 16.63 18.68
C PHE A 436 24.60 17.32 19.68
N THR A 437 25.00 18.54 19.34
CA THR A 437 25.74 19.39 20.28
C THR A 437 24.90 20.61 20.59
N VAL A 438 24.54 20.78 21.88
CA VAL A 438 23.66 21.87 22.32
C VAL A 438 24.48 22.95 23.04
N THR A 439 24.28 24.19 22.61
CA THR A 439 24.79 25.38 23.31
C THR A 439 23.62 26.25 23.74
N ASN A 440 23.66 26.71 25.01
CA ASN A 440 22.56 27.43 25.63
C ASN A 440 22.95 28.90 25.91
N GLN A 441 22.02 29.82 25.62
CA GLN A 441 22.12 31.23 26.05
C GLN A 441 20.78 31.67 26.65
N GLY A 442 20.62 31.48 27.97
CA GLY A 442 19.33 31.63 28.62
C GLY A 442 18.33 30.56 28.13
N GLU A 443 17.15 30.97 27.65
CA GLU A 443 16.16 30.05 27.09
C GLU A 443 16.43 29.70 25.60
N GLU A 444 17.34 30.42 24.95
CA GLU A 444 17.70 30.17 23.55
C GLU A 444 18.64 28.98 23.46
N LEU A 445 18.37 28.10 22.51
CA LEU A 445 19.12 26.89 22.21
C LEU A 445 19.68 26.97 20.79
N SER A 446 20.94 26.69 20.65
CA SER A 446 21.63 26.51 19.38
C SER A 446 22.10 25.05 19.28
N VAL A 447 21.49 24.28 18.40
CA VAL A 447 21.67 22.83 18.29
C VAL A 447 22.41 22.51 17.01
N LEU A 448 23.65 22.04 17.12
CA LEU A 448 24.43 21.53 16.00
C LEU A 448 23.99 20.10 15.69
N VAL A 449 23.52 19.90 14.46
CA VAL A 449 23.03 18.61 13.97
C VAL A 449 24.20 17.68 13.64
N PRO A 450 24.22 16.42 14.11
CA PRO A 450 25.26 15.47 13.72
C PRO A 450 25.18 15.16 12.22
N ARG A 451 26.33 14.98 11.58
CA ARG A 451 26.44 14.92 10.13
C ARG A 451 25.56 13.84 9.47
N TYR A 452 25.46 12.67 10.08
CA TYR A 452 24.62 11.58 9.59
C TYR A 452 23.09 11.83 9.68
N ARG A 453 22.69 12.97 10.30
CA ARG A 453 21.29 13.44 10.42
C ARG A 453 21.02 14.69 9.58
N GLN A 454 22.03 15.26 8.89
CA GLN A 454 21.86 16.52 8.13
C GLN A 454 21.18 16.33 6.77
N ASN A 455 21.32 15.13 6.16
CA ASN A 455 20.82 14.87 4.81
C ASN A 455 19.35 14.44 4.86
N TYR A 456 18.44 15.38 4.53
CA TYR A 456 16.99 15.11 4.41
C TYR A 456 16.29 14.60 5.68
N ASP A 457 16.87 14.87 6.85
CA ASP A 457 16.38 14.39 8.14
C ASP A 457 16.13 15.59 9.07
N VAL A 458 17.07 16.03 9.87
CA VAL A 458 16.88 17.10 10.85
C VAL A 458 17.32 18.44 10.30
N THR A 459 16.37 19.34 10.02
CA THR A 459 16.62 20.61 9.32
C THR A 459 15.92 21.83 9.93
N ILE A 460 14.82 21.60 10.69
CA ILE A 460 13.98 22.65 11.28
C ILE A 460 13.76 22.41 12.79
N PRO A 461 13.28 23.40 13.54
CA PRO A 461 13.03 23.26 14.99
C PRO A 461 12.02 22.16 15.34
N GLU A 462 11.04 21.91 14.48
CA GLU A 462 10.04 20.86 14.65
C GLU A 462 10.64 19.47 14.64
N ASP A 463 11.73 19.24 13.88
CA ASP A 463 12.45 17.96 13.88
C ASP A 463 13.09 17.71 15.26
N LEU A 464 13.54 18.77 15.96
CA LEU A 464 14.04 18.64 17.34
C LEU A 464 12.91 18.30 18.33
N VAL A 465 11.69 18.81 18.10
CA VAL A 465 10.52 18.44 18.89
C VAL A 465 10.24 16.94 18.76
N GLU A 466 10.33 16.40 17.53
CA GLU A 466 10.18 14.95 17.29
C GLU A 466 11.25 14.16 18.04
N GLU A 467 12.52 14.53 17.92
CA GLU A 467 13.64 13.85 18.60
C GLU A 467 13.44 13.78 20.12
N ILE A 468 13.02 14.88 20.72
CA ILE A 468 12.74 14.94 22.14
C ILE A 468 11.50 14.12 22.49
N GLY A 469 10.41 14.32 21.75
CA GLY A 469 9.12 13.65 21.98
C GLY A 469 9.21 12.13 21.92
N ARG A 470 9.83 11.57 20.87
CA ARG A 470 10.03 10.13 20.74
C ARG A 470 10.94 9.54 21.81
N THR A 471 11.93 10.32 22.30
CA THR A 471 12.86 9.86 23.34
C THR A 471 12.21 9.82 24.73
N ILE A 472 11.44 10.86 25.11
CA ILE A 472 10.69 10.85 26.36
C ILE A 472 9.49 9.88 26.32
N GLY A 473 9.03 9.53 25.12
CA GLY A 473 7.86 8.68 24.86
C GLY A 473 6.56 9.48 24.89
N TYR A 474 5.82 9.48 23.81
CA TYR A 474 4.53 10.22 23.67
C TYR A 474 3.49 9.77 24.71
N ALA A 475 3.53 8.53 25.16
CA ALA A 475 2.66 8.04 26.23
C ALA A 475 2.86 8.76 27.58
N SER A 476 4.00 9.45 27.77
CA SER A 476 4.28 10.25 28.99
C SER A 476 3.62 11.64 28.95
N ILE A 477 3.04 12.03 27.81
CA ILE A 477 2.35 13.31 27.64
C ILE A 477 0.90 13.14 28.10
N GLN A 478 0.48 13.93 29.08
CA GLN A 478 -0.89 13.86 29.60
C GLN A 478 -1.90 14.39 28.58
N THR A 479 -2.93 13.61 28.35
CA THR A 479 -4.06 14.04 27.52
C THR A 479 -4.78 15.20 28.21
N GLN A 480 -4.95 16.32 27.51
CA GLN A 480 -5.72 17.47 27.99
C GLN A 480 -6.99 17.63 27.15
N ALA A 481 -8.09 17.90 27.82
CA ALA A 481 -9.34 18.24 27.12
C ALA A 481 -9.17 19.59 26.39
N ILE A 482 -9.60 19.62 25.15
CA ILE A 482 -9.60 20.85 24.37
C ILE A 482 -10.65 21.80 24.96
N SER A 483 -10.24 23.00 25.35
CA SER A 483 -11.17 24.09 25.74
C SER A 483 -11.45 24.95 24.51
N MET A 484 -12.70 24.98 24.09
CA MET A 484 -13.15 25.77 22.94
C MET A 484 -14.36 26.62 23.34
N ALA A 485 -14.48 27.80 22.77
CA ALA A 485 -15.73 28.53 22.81
C ALA A 485 -16.84 27.73 22.13
N VAL A 486 -18.01 27.64 22.74
CA VAL A 486 -19.17 27.01 22.14
C VAL A 486 -19.75 27.98 21.10
N GLU A 487 -19.50 27.69 19.84
CA GLU A 487 -20.09 28.45 18.73
C GLU A 487 -21.23 27.64 18.11
N THR A 488 -22.19 28.35 17.50
CA THR A 488 -23.23 27.66 16.75
C THR A 488 -22.61 26.90 15.57
N PRO A 489 -22.88 25.60 15.44
CA PRO A 489 -22.31 24.83 14.34
C PRO A 489 -22.73 25.39 12.98
N ILE A 490 -21.77 25.50 12.07
CA ILE A 490 -22.06 25.88 10.68
C ILE A 490 -22.91 24.74 10.08
N ARG A 491 -24.12 25.13 9.65
CA ARG A 491 -25.05 24.22 9.06
C ARG A 491 -24.59 23.83 7.65
N ASN A 492 -24.67 22.53 7.34
CA ASN A 492 -24.44 21.98 5.99
C ASN A 492 -25.76 21.37 5.46
N PRO A 493 -26.53 22.12 4.66
CA PRO A 493 -27.84 21.69 4.17
C PRO A 493 -27.76 20.41 3.34
N LEU A 494 -26.74 20.27 2.52
CA LEU A 494 -26.57 19.08 1.69
C LEU A 494 -26.39 17.82 2.56
N ARG A 495 -25.56 17.86 3.59
CA ARG A 495 -25.39 16.73 4.52
C ARG A 495 -26.66 16.39 5.31
N GLU A 496 -27.42 17.43 5.68
CA GLU A 496 -28.70 17.23 6.36
C GLU A 496 -29.68 16.51 5.43
N LEU A 497 -29.81 16.98 4.19
CA LEU A 497 -30.62 16.35 3.16
C LEU A 497 -30.19 14.90 2.88
N GLU A 498 -28.89 14.68 2.67
CA GLU A 498 -28.32 13.33 2.46
C GLU A 498 -28.71 12.37 3.58
N ARG A 499 -28.63 12.80 4.83
CA ARG A 499 -28.99 11.98 5.97
C ARG A 499 -30.48 11.63 5.97
N ARG A 500 -31.35 12.59 5.66
CA ARG A 500 -32.78 12.36 5.55
C ARG A 500 -33.11 11.39 4.44
N VAL A 501 -32.53 11.56 3.26
CA VAL A 501 -32.69 10.69 2.11
C VAL A 501 -32.23 9.25 2.42
N LYS A 502 -31.06 9.10 3.03
CA LYS A 502 -30.55 7.78 3.44
C LYS A 502 -31.47 7.09 4.46
N ASN A 503 -31.91 7.83 5.47
CA ASN A 503 -32.81 7.29 6.48
C ASN A 503 -34.15 6.84 5.85
N PHE A 504 -34.72 7.64 4.98
CA PHE A 504 -35.95 7.25 4.28
C PHE A 504 -35.77 6.00 3.45
N LEU A 505 -34.73 5.94 2.60
CA LEU A 505 -34.51 4.78 1.74
C LEU A 505 -34.20 3.51 2.53
N ALA A 506 -33.41 3.61 3.60
CA ALA A 506 -33.03 2.44 4.38
C ALA A 506 -34.12 1.97 5.36
N LEU A 507 -34.78 2.89 6.07
CA LEU A 507 -35.67 2.55 7.18
C LEU A 507 -37.16 2.47 6.76
N GLU A 508 -37.56 3.31 5.79
CA GLU A 508 -38.99 3.36 5.36
C GLU A 508 -39.17 2.57 4.05
N ALA A 509 -38.30 2.75 3.06
CA ALA A 509 -38.45 2.13 1.75
C ALA A 509 -37.75 0.76 1.62
N GLY A 510 -36.93 0.34 2.60
CA GLY A 510 -36.32 -0.99 2.65
C GLY A 510 -35.18 -1.21 1.63
N PHE A 511 -34.47 -0.17 1.23
CA PHE A 511 -33.28 -0.27 0.38
C PHE A 511 -32.02 -0.44 1.20
N SER A 512 -31.04 -1.15 0.65
CA SER A 512 -29.72 -1.31 1.24
C SER A 512 -28.72 -0.30 0.65
N GLU A 513 -28.01 0.44 1.51
CA GLU A 513 -26.91 1.32 1.07
C GLU A 513 -25.70 0.50 0.67
N VAL A 514 -25.09 0.85 -0.44
CA VAL A 514 -23.82 0.26 -0.91
C VAL A 514 -22.81 1.34 -1.22
N TYR A 515 -21.53 0.96 -1.12
CA TYR A 515 -20.40 1.80 -1.49
C TYR A 515 -19.56 1.07 -2.55
N ASN A 516 -19.47 1.66 -3.73
CA ASN A 516 -18.63 1.14 -4.80
C ASN A 516 -17.37 1.98 -4.97
N TYR A 517 -16.33 1.40 -5.56
CA TYR A 517 -15.10 2.12 -5.88
C TYR A 517 -15.36 3.29 -6.82
N SER A 518 -14.57 4.36 -6.66
CA SER A 518 -14.60 5.51 -7.58
C SER A 518 -13.95 5.23 -8.92
N PHE A 519 -13.37 4.06 -9.11
CA PHE A 519 -12.77 3.63 -10.35
C PHE A 519 -13.78 2.95 -11.26
N ALA A 520 -13.57 3.08 -12.56
CA ALA A 520 -14.43 2.52 -13.61
C ALA A 520 -13.57 1.93 -14.73
N SER A 521 -14.16 0.96 -15.45
CA SER A 521 -13.61 0.46 -16.70
C SER A 521 -14.07 1.34 -17.86
N PRO A 522 -13.41 1.25 -19.04
CA PRO A 522 -13.89 1.89 -20.27
C PRO A 522 -15.32 1.48 -20.66
N THR A 523 -15.72 0.24 -20.35
CA THR A 523 -17.10 -0.24 -20.57
C THR A 523 -18.09 0.45 -19.66
N ASP A 524 -17.78 0.60 -18.37
CA ASP A 524 -18.64 1.31 -17.40
C ASP A 524 -18.85 2.78 -17.81
N ALA A 525 -17.80 3.44 -18.27
CA ALA A 525 -17.86 4.85 -18.66
C ALA A 525 -18.80 5.11 -19.86
N LYS A 526 -19.00 4.11 -20.73
CA LYS A 526 -19.86 4.20 -21.91
C LYS A 526 -21.36 4.10 -21.61
N LEU A 527 -21.76 3.70 -20.42
CA LEU A 527 -23.18 3.52 -20.10
C LEU A 527 -23.97 4.84 -20.25
N GLU A 528 -23.49 5.92 -19.70
CA GLU A 528 -24.15 7.23 -19.75
C GLU A 528 -23.53 8.21 -20.76
N SER A 529 -22.31 7.97 -21.22
CA SER A 529 -21.58 8.84 -22.12
C SER A 529 -21.14 8.10 -23.38
N SER A 530 -21.50 8.62 -24.54
CA SER A 530 -21.05 8.08 -25.83
C SER A 530 -19.59 8.45 -26.17
N GLU A 531 -18.97 9.38 -25.46
CA GLU A 531 -17.62 9.86 -25.71
C GLU A 531 -16.65 9.44 -24.60
N GLU A 532 -15.70 8.57 -24.94
CA GLU A 532 -14.59 8.15 -24.07
C GLU A 532 -13.69 9.34 -23.66
N SER A 533 -13.66 10.38 -24.51
CA SER A 533 -12.90 11.62 -24.27
C SER A 533 -13.39 12.46 -23.08
N SER A 534 -14.60 12.20 -22.56
CA SER A 534 -15.16 12.91 -21.39
C SER A 534 -14.73 12.32 -20.05
N SER A 535 -14.16 11.13 -20.04
CA SER A 535 -13.75 10.44 -18.81
C SER A 535 -12.36 10.86 -18.36
N LEU A 536 -12.14 10.93 -17.06
CA LEU A 536 -10.85 11.20 -16.44
C LEU A 536 -10.04 9.91 -16.31
N LYS A 537 -8.86 9.89 -16.93
CA LYS A 537 -7.94 8.76 -16.89
C LYS A 537 -6.97 8.88 -15.73
N ILE A 538 -6.64 7.76 -15.09
CA ILE A 538 -5.68 7.70 -14.00
C ILE A 538 -4.28 7.61 -14.59
N ALA A 539 -3.34 8.46 -14.12
CA ALA A 539 -2.00 8.57 -14.70
C ALA A 539 -1.14 7.31 -14.51
N ASN A 540 -1.28 6.63 -13.38
CA ASN A 540 -0.63 5.35 -13.07
C ASN A 540 -1.67 4.25 -13.14
N GLU A 541 -1.97 3.78 -14.36
CA GLU A 541 -3.01 2.80 -14.59
C GLU A 541 -2.85 1.56 -13.70
N MET A 542 -3.94 1.27 -12.98
CA MET A 542 -4.20 -0.05 -12.41
C MET A 542 -4.78 -0.95 -13.54
N PRO A 543 -5.08 -2.24 -13.30
CA PRO A 543 -5.71 -3.08 -14.31
C PRO A 543 -6.86 -2.37 -15.03
N ASP A 544 -7.14 -2.73 -16.29
CA ASP A 544 -8.13 -2.06 -17.16
C ASP A 544 -9.50 -1.79 -16.51
N GLU A 545 -9.88 -2.62 -15.53
CA GLU A 545 -11.10 -2.45 -14.75
C GLU A 545 -11.14 -1.17 -13.90
N HIS A 546 -9.98 -0.53 -13.67
CA HIS A 546 -9.79 0.61 -12.79
C HIS A 546 -8.99 1.75 -13.44
N SER A 547 -9.06 1.86 -14.77
CA SER A 547 -8.26 2.84 -15.52
C SER A 547 -8.85 4.24 -15.55
N LEU A 548 -10.13 4.39 -15.21
CA LEU A 548 -10.88 5.66 -15.27
C LEU A 548 -11.50 6.00 -13.90
N LEU A 549 -11.81 7.28 -13.70
CA LEU A 549 -12.72 7.71 -12.65
C LEU A 549 -14.17 7.60 -13.13
N ARG A 550 -15.07 7.14 -12.25
CA ARG A 550 -16.49 6.91 -12.56
C ARG A 550 -17.21 8.22 -12.90
N ASN A 551 -17.91 8.23 -14.02
CA ASN A 551 -18.79 9.29 -14.47
C ASN A 551 -20.26 9.02 -14.13
N SER A 552 -20.58 7.82 -13.64
CA SER A 552 -21.90 7.35 -13.22
C SER A 552 -21.82 6.43 -12.00
N LEU A 553 -22.87 6.38 -11.20
CA LEU A 553 -23.04 5.40 -10.10
C LEU A 553 -23.71 4.12 -10.57
N PHE A 554 -24.40 4.14 -11.72
CA PHE A 554 -25.16 3.00 -12.20
C PHE A 554 -24.33 1.73 -12.45
N PRO A 555 -23.14 1.78 -13.07
CA PRO A 555 -22.34 0.59 -13.28
C PRO A 555 -22.02 -0.17 -11.98
N GLY A 556 -21.69 0.57 -10.91
CA GLY A 556 -21.44 0.00 -9.60
C GLY A 556 -22.67 -0.74 -9.05
N LEU A 557 -23.83 -0.11 -9.09
CA LEU A 557 -25.09 -0.72 -8.63
C LEU A 557 -25.47 -1.95 -9.48
N ILE A 558 -25.30 -1.89 -10.81
CA ILE A 558 -25.58 -3.00 -11.71
C ILE A 558 -24.68 -4.20 -11.42
N LYS A 559 -23.39 -3.97 -11.17
CA LYS A 559 -22.46 -5.04 -10.77
C LYS A 559 -22.85 -5.67 -9.44
N GLN A 560 -23.29 -4.88 -8.46
CA GLN A 560 -23.80 -5.41 -7.20
C GLN A 560 -25.10 -6.21 -7.40
N ALA A 561 -26.01 -5.73 -8.26
CA ALA A 561 -27.21 -6.45 -8.61
C ALA A 561 -26.92 -7.80 -9.27
N LYS A 562 -25.94 -7.84 -10.20
CA LYS A 562 -25.46 -9.08 -10.82
C LYS A 562 -25.01 -10.12 -9.80
N VAL A 563 -24.19 -9.72 -8.82
CA VAL A 563 -23.69 -10.64 -7.80
C VAL A 563 -24.81 -11.19 -6.91
N ASN A 564 -25.85 -10.40 -6.69
CA ASN A 564 -26.92 -10.70 -5.75
C ASN A 564 -28.18 -11.32 -6.42
N GLN A 565 -28.35 -11.24 -7.75
CA GLN A 565 -29.56 -11.64 -8.46
C GLN A 565 -29.97 -13.12 -8.27
N ASP A 566 -29.00 -14.01 -8.09
CA ASP A 566 -29.24 -15.44 -7.90
C ASP A 566 -29.34 -15.84 -6.42
N ARG A 567 -29.02 -14.91 -5.49
CA ARG A 567 -29.01 -15.15 -4.05
C ARG A 567 -30.24 -14.61 -3.32
N PHE A 568 -30.78 -13.51 -3.83
CA PHE A 568 -31.89 -12.80 -3.20
C PHE A 568 -33.06 -12.63 -4.16
N GLU A 569 -34.26 -12.84 -3.67
CA GLU A 569 -35.49 -12.61 -4.42
C GLU A 569 -35.67 -11.11 -4.69
N THR A 570 -35.45 -10.28 -3.68
CA THR A 570 -35.53 -8.82 -3.78
C THR A 570 -34.15 -8.23 -3.64
N VAL A 571 -33.76 -7.37 -4.59
CA VAL A 571 -32.48 -6.64 -4.58
C VAL A 571 -32.79 -5.16 -4.81
N ASN A 572 -32.89 -4.42 -3.72
CA ASN A 572 -33.11 -2.99 -3.68
C ASN A 572 -31.88 -2.31 -3.10
N LEU A 573 -31.15 -1.57 -3.93
CA LEU A 573 -29.88 -0.95 -3.58
C LEU A 573 -29.90 0.55 -3.82
N PHE A 574 -29.17 1.30 -3.02
CA PHE A 574 -28.87 2.69 -3.34
C PHE A 574 -27.43 3.04 -3.00
N GLU A 575 -26.89 4.01 -3.73
CA GLU A 575 -25.58 4.60 -3.47
C GLU A 575 -25.70 6.13 -3.54
N LEU A 576 -25.21 6.80 -2.52
CA LEU A 576 -25.03 8.23 -2.50
C LEU A 576 -23.53 8.53 -2.65
N GLY A 577 -23.12 9.01 -3.82
CA GLY A 577 -21.72 9.11 -4.19
C GLY A 577 -21.40 10.30 -5.08
N ARG A 578 -20.10 10.44 -5.39
CA ARG A 578 -19.60 11.43 -6.35
C ARG A 578 -19.32 10.76 -7.68
N THR A 579 -19.51 11.52 -8.74
CA THR A 579 -19.05 11.24 -10.09
C THR A 579 -18.09 12.33 -10.55
N TYR A 580 -17.22 11.99 -11.49
CA TYR A 580 -16.11 12.84 -11.90
C TYR A 580 -16.17 13.10 -13.39
N HIS A 581 -16.12 14.36 -13.78
CA HIS A 581 -16.25 14.79 -15.15
C HIS A 581 -15.14 15.76 -15.52
N LYS A 582 -14.72 15.81 -16.76
CA LYS A 582 -13.78 16.84 -17.23
C LYS A 582 -14.44 18.23 -17.24
N GLU A 583 -13.77 19.20 -16.69
CA GLU A 583 -14.18 20.59 -16.70
C GLU A 583 -13.85 21.24 -18.04
N GLY A 584 -14.70 20.96 -19.07
CA GLY A 584 -14.50 21.48 -20.42
C GLY A 584 -13.52 20.67 -21.30
N LYS A 585 -13.46 21.00 -22.60
CA LYS A 585 -12.54 20.35 -23.55
C LYS A 585 -11.10 20.80 -23.30
N GLY A 586 -10.23 19.84 -22.97
CA GLY A 586 -8.79 20.08 -22.78
C GLY A 586 -8.37 20.48 -21.36
N SER A 587 -9.28 20.50 -20.39
CA SER A 587 -8.95 20.69 -18.98
C SER A 587 -8.50 19.38 -18.34
N ASP A 588 -7.47 19.43 -17.49
CA ASP A 588 -7.06 18.34 -16.62
C ASP A 588 -7.75 18.41 -15.23
N SER A 589 -8.59 19.44 -14.99
CA SER A 589 -9.37 19.58 -13.75
C SER A 589 -10.65 18.75 -13.80
N ALA A 590 -11.03 18.24 -12.63
CA ALA A 590 -12.20 17.39 -12.44
C ALA A 590 -13.35 18.19 -11.83
N GLU A 591 -14.52 18.16 -12.47
CA GLU A 591 -15.78 18.58 -11.85
C GLU A 591 -16.36 17.38 -11.09
N GLU A 592 -16.55 17.53 -9.79
CA GLU A 592 -17.23 16.55 -8.94
C GLU A 592 -18.72 16.88 -8.88
N ARG A 593 -19.58 15.89 -9.06
CA ARG A 593 -21.04 16.00 -8.95
C ARG A 593 -21.59 15.00 -7.95
N ARG A 594 -22.51 15.42 -7.11
CA ARG A 594 -23.11 14.60 -6.07
C ARG A 594 -24.44 14.00 -6.52
N TRP A 595 -24.50 12.69 -6.55
CA TRP A 595 -25.66 11.92 -6.99
C TRP A 595 -26.14 10.91 -5.96
N LEU A 596 -27.44 10.70 -5.91
CA LEU A 596 -28.05 9.50 -5.38
C LEU A 596 -28.44 8.62 -6.56
N ALA A 597 -28.02 7.37 -6.56
CA ALA A 597 -28.51 6.36 -7.50
C ALA A 597 -29.25 5.26 -6.74
N ILE A 598 -30.33 4.79 -7.32
CA ILE A 598 -31.22 3.76 -6.77
C ILE A 598 -31.37 2.66 -7.81
N LEU A 599 -31.35 1.41 -7.37
CA LEU A 599 -31.60 0.24 -8.20
C LEU A 599 -32.62 -0.68 -7.52
N SER A 600 -33.65 -1.07 -8.26
CA SER A 600 -34.53 -2.18 -7.90
C SER A 600 -34.41 -3.25 -8.98
N LEU A 601 -34.06 -4.46 -8.59
CA LEU A 601 -33.99 -5.58 -9.53
C LEU A 601 -35.30 -6.34 -9.50
N SER A 602 -36.02 -6.36 -10.64
CA SER A 602 -37.32 -7.06 -10.74
C SER A 602 -37.22 -8.51 -10.26
N LYS A 603 -38.09 -8.93 -9.41
CA LYS A 603 -38.22 -10.33 -8.98
C LYS A 603 -38.91 -11.21 -10.01
N ASN A 604 -39.56 -10.61 -10.97
CA ASN A 604 -40.35 -11.29 -12.00
C ASN A 604 -39.49 -11.61 -13.25
N LYS A 605 -39.95 -12.57 -14.01
CA LYS A 605 -39.29 -12.92 -15.30
C LYS A 605 -39.35 -11.73 -16.24
N PRO A 606 -38.30 -11.50 -17.05
CA PRO A 606 -38.24 -10.38 -18.00
C PRO A 606 -39.38 -10.38 -19.03
N SER A 607 -40.04 -11.52 -19.26
CA SER A 607 -41.20 -11.68 -20.15
C SER A 607 -42.51 -11.25 -19.53
N ASP A 608 -42.62 -11.13 -18.23
CA ASP A 608 -43.82 -10.66 -17.54
C ASP A 608 -43.81 -9.12 -17.49
N LEU A 609 -44.21 -8.52 -18.57
CA LEU A 609 -44.19 -7.07 -18.73
C LEU A 609 -45.11 -6.34 -17.77
N ALA A 610 -46.27 -6.91 -17.41
CA ALA A 610 -47.21 -6.28 -16.49
C ALA A 610 -46.64 -6.20 -15.06
N ALA A 611 -45.98 -7.27 -14.62
CA ALA A 611 -45.34 -7.30 -13.31
C ALA A 611 -44.11 -6.32 -13.27
N VAL A 612 -43.32 -6.28 -14.33
CA VAL A 612 -42.18 -5.33 -14.43
C VAL A 612 -42.69 -3.89 -14.45
N GLU A 613 -43.79 -3.59 -15.14
CA GLU A 613 -44.41 -2.27 -15.13
C GLU A 613 -44.87 -1.89 -13.72
N SER A 614 -45.50 -2.81 -12.99
CA SER A 614 -45.90 -2.59 -11.60
C SER A 614 -44.74 -2.24 -10.70
N GLU A 615 -43.58 -2.94 -10.82
CA GLU A 615 -42.38 -2.67 -10.05
C GLU A 615 -41.74 -1.33 -10.44
N PHE A 616 -41.80 -0.96 -11.72
CA PHE A 616 -41.34 0.38 -12.19
C PHE A 616 -42.21 1.49 -11.55
N LEU A 617 -43.54 1.31 -11.50
CA LEU A 617 -44.43 2.25 -10.84
C LEU A 617 -44.19 2.32 -9.33
N CYS A 618 -43.86 1.18 -8.67
CA CYS A 618 -43.49 1.17 -7.25
C CYS A 618 -42.27 2.04 -7.00
N LEU A 619 -41.19 1.93 -7.79
CA LEU A 619 -40.00 2.78 -7.60
C LEU A 619 -40.32 4.26 -7.86
N ARG A 620 -41.16 4.55 -8.86
CA ARG A 620 -41.64 5.92 -9.11
C ARG A 620 -42.35 6.48 -7.88
N GLU A 621 -43.24 5.66 -7.26
CA GLU A 621 -43.96 6.05 -6.06
C GLU A 621 -43.08 6.26 -4.87
N THR A 622 -42.11 5.35 -4.64
CA THR A 622 -41.08 5.51 -3.60
C THR A 622 -40.35 6.86 -3.71
N ILE A 623 -40.05 7.31 -4.94
CA ILE A 623 -39.43 8.63 -5.16
C ILE A 623 -40.43 9.76 -4.84
N SER A 624 -41.70 9.59 -5.18
CA SER A 624 -42.75 10.55 -4.84
C SER A 624 -42.89 10.67 -3.32
N GLU A 625 -42.95 9.55 -2.62
CA GLU A 625 -43.03 9.48 -1.14
C GLU A 625 -41.79 10.10 -0.48
N LEU A 626 -40.57 9.87 -1.04
CA LEU A 626 -39.35 10.56 -0.58
C LEU A 626 -39.50 12.06 -0.68
N PHE A 627 -40.07 12.57 -1.76
CA PHE A 627 -40.24 14.00 -1.96
C PHE A 627 -41.31 14.58 -1.01
N GLU A 628 -42.38 13.85 -0.73
CA GLU A 628 -43.33 14.20 0.30
C GLU A 628 -42.72 14.20 1.70
N TYR A 629 -41.92 13.20 2.05
CA TYR A 629 -41.16 13.12 3.30
C TYR A 629 -40.23 14.33 3.49
N LEU A 630 -39.67 14.84 2.38
CA LEU A 630 -38.82 16.02 2.37
C LEU A 630 -39.61 17.33 2.34
N ASN A 631 -40.95 17.29 2.33
CA ASN A 631 -41.84 18.43 2.16
C ASN A 631 -41.58 19.23 0.89
N LEU A 632 -41.21 18.54 -0.19
CA LEU A 632 -40.99 19.17 -1.48
C LEU A 632 -42.32 19.43 -2.22
N PRO A 633 -42.39 20.44 -3.11
CA PRO A 633 -43.57 20.69 -3.92
C PRO A 633 -43.85 19.53 -4.86
N LYS A 634 -45.10 19.44 -5.39
CA LYS A 634 -45.45 18.46 -6.41
C LYS A 634 -44.64 18.73 -7.68
N PHE A 635 -43.97 17.72 -8.18
CA PHE A 635 -43.18 17.73 -9.40
C PHE A 635 -43.94 17.09 -10.54
N GLN A 636 -43.56 17.40 -11.75
CA GLN A 636 -44.16 16.80 -12.95
C GLN A 636 -43.24 15.78 -13.58
N TRP A 637 -43.75 14.58 -13.76
CA TRP A 637 -43.10 13.54 -14.55
C TRP A 637 -43.36 13.77 -16.05
N SER A 638 -42.30 13.62 -16.84
CA SER A 638 -42.37 13.66 -18.29
C SER A 638 -41.56 12.53 -18.90
N LYS A 639 -41.79 12.23 -20.17
CA LYS A 639 -41.07 11.18 -20.88
C LYS A 639 -39.60 11.57 -21.06
N SER A 640 -38.68 10.65 -20.74
CA SER A 640 -37.26 10.81 -20.98
C SER A 640 -36.83 10.13 -22.29
N ASN A 641 -35.73 10.62 -22.87
CA ASN A 641 -35.13 10.05 -24.09
C ASN A 641 -33.68 9.57 -23.83
N ARG A 642 -33.36 9.15 -22.61
CA ARG A 642 -32.02 8.63 -22.27
C ARG A 642 -31.79 7.28 -22.97
N ASN A 643 -30.68 7.16 -23.69
CA ASN A 643 -30.35 5.97 -24.49
C ASN A 643 -30.01 4.71 -23.67
N TYR A 644 -29.67 4.89 -22.40
CA TYR A 644 -29.43 3.78 -21.47
C TYR A 644 -30.70 3.23 -20.81
N PHE A 645 -31.83 3.89 -21.01
CA PHE A 645 -33.14 3.40 -20.58
C PHE A 645 -33.96 2.84 -21.75
N HIS A 646 -34.89 1.99 -21.41
CA HIS A 646 -35.86 1.47 -22.39
C HIS A 646 -36.78 2.63 -22.91
N PRO A 647 -36.96 2.79 -24.22
CA PRO A 647 -37.65 3.98 -24.79
C PRO A 647 -39.08 4.21 -24.29
N ASN A 648 -39.78 3.13 -23.89
CA ASN A 648 -41.18 3.22 -23.44
C ASN A 648 -41.29 3.15 -21.90
N ALA A 649 -40.17 3.06 -21.15
CA ALA A 649 -40.16 2.99 -19.69
C ALA A 649 -39.02 3.89 -19.15
N SER A 650 -39.11 5.16 -19.45
CA SER A 650 -38.13 6.18 -19.08
C SER A 650 -38.85 7.50 -18.79
N LEU A 651 -38.63 8.03 -17.59
CA LEU A 651 -39.22 9.25 -17.06
C LEU A 651 -38.14 10.22 -16.54
N VAL A 652 -38.46 11.49 -16.59
CA VAL A 652 -37.70 12.55 -15.93
C VAL A 652 -38.64 13.38 -15.06
N LEU A 653 -38.16 13.75 -13.89
CA LEU A 653 -38.89 14.61 -12.99
C LEU A 653 -38.20 15.96 -12.93
N SER A 654 -38.94 17.03 -13.19
CA SER A 654 -38.40 18.40 -13.28
C SER A 654 -39.15 19.35 -12.36
N TYR A 655 -38.44 20.37 -11.89
CA TYR A 655 -38.98 21.53 -11.17
C TYR A 655 -38.47 22.82 -11.82
N ASP A 656 -39.36 23.71 -12.18
CA ASP A 656 -39.02 24.97 -12.91
C ASP A 656 -38.11 24.73 -14.14
N GLY A 657 -38.36 23.66 -14.90
CA GLY A 657 -37.56 23.29 -16.06
C GLY A 657 -36.20 22.68 -15.74
N ILE A 658 -35.85 22.51 -14.46
CA ILE A 658 -34.61 21.86 -14.02
C ILE A 658 -34.87 20.39 -13.77
N GLU A 659 -34.21 19.52 -14.53
CA GLU A 659 -34.27 18.07 -14.30
C GLU A 659 -33.54 17.69 -13.00
N ILE A 660 -34.25 17.01 -12.09
CA ILE A 660 -33.75 16.57 -10.79
C ILE A 660 -33.60 15.06 -10.71
N VAL A 661 -34.59 14.31 -11.23
CA VAL A 661 -34.63 12.85 -11.19
C VAL A 661 -34.70 12.29 -12.60
N GLU A 662 -33.93 11.23 -12.82
CA GLU A 662 -34.11 10.33 -13.98
C GLU A 662 -34.48 8.95 -13.48
N LEU A 663 -35.50 8.32 -14.07
CA LEU A 663 -36.02 7.00 -13.70
C LEU A 663 -36.24 6.19 -14.99
N GLY A 664 -35.83 4.94 -15.02
CA GLY A 664 -36.06 4.09 -16.16
C GLY A 664 -35.72 2.62 -15.94
N ILE A 665 -36.25 1.77 -16.82
CA ILE A 665 -35.80 0.38 -16.94
C ILE A 665 -34.52 0.38 -17.78
N LEU A 666 -33.46 -0.26 -17.29
CA LEU A 666 -32.21 -0.41 -18.05
C LEU A 666 -32.47 -1.04 -19.41
N HIS A 667 -31.94 -0.43 -20.47
CA HIS A 667 -32.06 -0.95 -21.82
C HIS A 667 -31.44 -2.35 -21.92
N THR A 668 -32.11 -3.27 -22.64
CA THR A 668 -31.69 -4.68 -22.76
C THR A 668 -30.23 -4.85 -23.20
N ARG A 669 -29.77 -4.03 -24.15
CA ARG A 669 -28.39 -4.04 -24.61
C ARG A 669 -27.39 -3.92 -23.45
N TYR A 670 -27.60 -3.01 -22.54
CA TYR A 670 -26.70 -2.85 -21.36
C TYR A 670 -26.93 -3.92 -20.30
N ALA A 671 -28.17 -4.43 -20.17
CA ALA A 671 -28.44 -5.55 -19.28
C ALA A 671 -27.67 -6.80 -19.72
N ASP A 672 -27.58 -7.03 -21.04
CA ASP A 672 -26.80 -8.13 -21.61
C ASP A 672 -25.27 -7.93 -21.41
N ASP A 673 -24.76 -6.70 -21.60
CA ASP A 673 -23.35 -6.37 -21.36
C ASP A 673 -22.91 -6.66 -19.92
N TYR A 674 -23.81 -6.51 -18.94
CA TYR A 674 -23.56 -6.80 -17.52
C TYR A 674 -24.05 -8.20 -17.07
N ASP A 675 -24.55 -9.03 -17.99
CA ASP A 675 -25.06 -10.38 -17.71
C ASP A 675 -26.16 -10.39 -16.62
N LEU A 676 -27.11 -9.45 -16.73
CA LEU A 676 -28.28 -9.41 -15.87
C LEU A 676 -29.39 -10.31 -16.43
N LYS A 677 -29.85 -11.28 -15.63
CA LYS A 677 -30.93 -12.21 -15.97
C LYS A 677 -32.31 -11.61 -15.70
N ARG A 678 -32.37 -10.52 -14.94
CA ARG A 678 -33.57 -9.85 -14.43
C ARG A 678 -33.59 -8.39 -14.88
N ARG A 679 -34.76 -7.79 -14.97
CA ARG A 679 -34.88 -6.36 -15.33
C ARG A 679 -34.42 -5.49 -14.19
N ALA A 680 -33.49 -4.56 -14.45
CA ALA A 680 -33.05 -3.54 -13.50
C ALA A 680 -33.83 -2.24 -13.74
N ILE A 681 -34.45 -1.73 -12.71
CA ILE A 681 -35.13 -0.44 -12.66
C ILE A 681 -34.18 0.49 -11.93
N LEU A 682 -33.82 1.60 -12.57
CA LEU A 682 -32.78 2.51 -12.09
C LEU A 682 -33.35 3.93 -11.94
N ALA A 683 -32.94 4.61 -10.90
CA ALA A 683 -33.17 6.04 -10.76
C ALA A 683 -31.90 6.76 -10.33
N LYS A 684 -31.71 8.00 -10.74
CA LYS A 684 -30.68 8.89 -10.17
C LYS A 684 -31.26 10.26 -9.85
N ILE A 685 -30.80 10.85 -8.76
CA ILE A 685 -31.23 12.14 -8.27
C ILE A 685 -30.00 13.04 -8.11
N ASN A 686 -30.04 14.22 -8.70
CA ASN A 686 -29.01 15.23 -8.53
C ASN A 686 -29.16 15.90 -7.16
N MET A 687 -28.27 15.60 -6.24
CA MET A 687 -28.35 16.06 -4.84
C MET A 687 -28.05 17.56 -4.69
N GLU A 688 -27.24 18.13 -5.57
CA GLU A 688 -26.93 19.56 -5.54
C GLU A 688 -28.14 20.39 -5.99
N LYS A 689 -28.83 19.97 -7.05
CA LYS A 689 -30.08 20.59 -7.48
C LYS A 689 -31.21 20.38 -6.48
N LEU A 690 -31.28 19.19 -5.90
CA LEU A 690 -32.29 18.86 -4.93
C LEU A 690 -32.16 19.69 -3.63
N VAL A 691 -30.93 19.93 -3.16
CA VAL A 691 -30.73 20.74 -1.94
C VAL A 691 -31.15 22.19 -2.16
N ASP A 692 -30.93 22.77 -3.35
CA ASP A 692 -31.35 24.09 -3.69
C ASP A 692 -32.88 24.26 -3.63
N VAL A 693 -33.61 23.27 -4.14
CA VAL A 693 -35.08 23.24 -4.07
C VAL A 693 -35.55 23.01 -2.65
N TRP A 694 -34.93 22.09 -1.93
CA TRP A 694 -35.26 21.77 -0.55
C TRP A 694 -35.04 22.94 0.42
N GLU A 695 -33.99 23.73 0.26
CA GLU A 695 -33.75 24.90 1.07
C GLU A 695 -34.77 26.02 0.81
N LYS A 696 -35.20 26.15 -0.43
CA LYS A 696 -36.19 27.18 -0.82
C LYS A 696 -37.63 26.82 -0.43
N GLN A 697 -38.01 25.57 -0.57
CA GLN A 697 -39.39 25.10 -0.51
C GLN A 697 -39.66 24.11 0.65
N GLY A 698 -38.80 23.16 0.89
CA GLY A 698 -39.05 22.06 1.82
C GLY A 698 -39.02 22.43 3.31
N ARG A 699 -38.52 23.62 3.64
CA ARG A 699 -38.39 24.09 5.04
C ARG A 699 -39.58 24.87 5.56
N ASN A 700 -40.44 25.37 4.67
CA ASN A 700 -41.58 26.20 5.03
C ASN A 700 -42.85 25.34 5.19
N SER A 701 -42.73 24.17 5.79
CA SER A 701 -43.91 23.38 6.15
C SER A 701 -44.62 24.02 7.29
N HIS A 702 -45.85 24.42 7.02
CA HIS A 702 -46.78 24.86 8.06
C HIS A 702 -47.68 23.69 8.45
N PHE A 703 -47.85 23.45 9.74
CA PHE A 703 -48.83 22.48 10.22
C PHE A 703 -50.23 23.00 9.83
N ILE A 704 -50.94 22.20 9.02
CA ILE A 704 -52.34 22.41 8.71
C ILE A 704 -53.15 21.46 9.59
N PRO A 705 -53.95 21.98 10.53
CA PRO A 705 -54.79 21.10 11.35
C PRO A 705 -55.74 20.27 10.47
N PRO A 706 -55.96 18.98 10.79
CA PRO A 706 -56.94 18.19 10.07
C PRO A 706 -58.34 18.83 10.21
N SER A 707 -59.09 18.77 9.13
CA SER A 707 -60.47 19.31 9.19
C SER A 707 -61.34 18.53 10.20
N ASN A 708 -62.19 19.25 10.91
CA ASN A 708 -63.25 18.70 11.79
C ASN A 708 -64.46 18.17 11.01
N PHE A 709 -64.50 18.35 9.70
CA PHE A 709 -65.62 17.98 8.85
C PHE A 709 -65.31 16.75 8.00
N PRO A 710 -66.33 15.92 7.67
CA PRO A 710 -66.10 14.73 6.84
C PRO A 710 -65.57 15.08 5.47
N GLN A 711 -64.60 14.25 4.98
CA GLN A 711 -64.07 14.35 3.64
C GLN A 711 -65.16 13.95 2.62
N GLY A 712 -65.25 14.69 1.52
CA GLY A 712 -66.09 14.36 0.40
C GLY A 712 -65.36 13.62 -0.69
N GLN A 713 -66.02 12.71 -1.40
CA GLN A 713 -65.45 12.04 -2.56
C GLN A 713 -66.39 12.14 -3.75
N LEU A 714 -65.83 12.38 -4.93
CA LEU A 714 -66.56 12.44 -6.19
C LEU A 714 -65.78 11.66 -7.26
N ASP A 715 -66.49 10.78 -7.96
CA ASP A 715 -65.90 9.97 -9.04
C ASP A 715 -66.45 10.44 -10.39
N LEU A 716 -65.59 10.64 -11.39
CA LEU A 716 -65.97 11.02 -12.74
C LEU A 716 -65.30 10.10 -13.74
N SER A 717 -66.09 9.40 -14.57
CA SER A 717 -65.53 8.50 -15.61
C SER A 717 -65.60 9.19 -16.97
N LEU A 718 -64.43 9.32 -17.60
CA LEU A 718 -64.19 9.98 -18.87
C LEU A 718 -63.74 8.99 -19.96
N LEU A 719 -64.26 9.14 -21.19
CA LEU A 719 -63.75 8.50 -22.36
C LEU A 719 -62.62 9.33 -22.97
N MET A 720 -61.47 8.70 -23.08
CA MET A 720 -60.25 9.30 -23.67
C MET A 720 -59.75 8.44 -24.80
N ASN A 721 -58.95 9.01 -25.73
CA ASN A 721 -58.19 8.19 -26.64
C ASN A 721 -57.15 7.36 -25.89
N GLU A 722 -56.84 6.18 -26.39
CA GLU A 722 -55.91 5.28 -25.71
C GLU A 722 -54.54 5.89 -25.49
N LYS A 723 -54.09 6.74 -26.39
CA LYS A 723 -52.80 7.41 -26.38
C LYS A 723 -52.74 8.66 -25.47
N ASP A 724 -53.89 9.20 -25.08
CA ASP A 724 -53.94 10.43 -24.26
C ASP A 724 -53.41 10.16 -22.86
N SER A 725 -52.62 11.12 -22.34
CA SER A 725 -52.16 11.02 -20.94
C SER A 725 -53.34 11.17 -19.99
N THR A 726 -53.42 10.30 -18.98
CA THR A 726 -54.39 10.42 -17.92
C THR A 726 -54.16 11.65 -17.03
N GLU A 727 -52.97 12.19 -17.01
CA GLU A 727 -52.63 13.41 -16.27
C GLU A 727 -53.24 14.67 -16.90
N SER A 728 -53.54 14.65 -18.20
CA SER A 728 -54.01 15.84 -18.92
C SER A 728 -55.28 16.43 -18.28
N PHE A 729 -56.23 15.61 -17.88
CA PHE A 729 -57.47 16.06 -17.23
C PHE A 729 -57.24 16.45 -15.78
N ALA A 730 -56.42 15.69 -15.02
CA ALA A 730 -56.05 16.00 -13.66
C ALA A 730 -55.38 17.38 -13.55
N ASN A 731 -54.38 17.66 -14.45
CA ASN A 731 -53.73 18.94 -14.53
C ASN A 731 -54.71 20.10 -14.87
N LEU A 732 -55.63 19.83 -15.77
CA LEU A 732 -56.66 20.82 -16.12
C LEU A 732 -57.50 21.17 -14.92
N VAL A 733 -57.93 20.19 -14.13
CA VAL A 733 -58.72 20.40 -12.91
C VAL A 733 -57.94 21.21 -11.84
N GLN A 734 -56.66 20.96 -11.73
CA GLN A 734 -55.82 21.75 -10.83
C GLN A 734 -55.75 23.25 -11.20
N THR A 735 -55.85 23.57 -12.49
CA THR A 735 -55.89 24.98 -12.95
C THR A 735 -57.21 25.67 -12.59
N MET A 736 -58.23 24.92 -12.29
CA MET A 736 -59.53 25.50 -11.87
C MET A 736 -59.51 26.11 -10.47
N LYS A 737 -58.46 25.85 -9.67
CA LYS A 737 -58.27 26.36 -8.32
C LYS A 737 -59.50 26.20 -7.43
N ILE A 738 -60.11 25.04 -7.45
CA ILE A 738 -61.27 24.70 -6.56
C ILE A 738 -60.78 24.68 -5.12
N PRO A 739 -61.31 25.55 -4.24
CA PRO A 739 -60.75 25.70 -2.88
C PRO A 739 -60.87 24.43 -2.03
N GLU A 740 -61.86 23.64 -2.28
CA GLU A 740 -62.17 22.40 -1.55
C GLU A 740 -61.46 21.17 -2.12
N LEU A 741 -60.81 21.27 -3.26
CA LEU A 741 -60.11 20.16 -3.88
C LEU A 741 -58.77 19.88 -3.17
N GLU A 742 -58.73 18.77 -2.44
CA GLU A 742 -57.49 18.31 -1.78
C GLU A 742 -56.60 17.52 -2.74
N SER A 743 -57.22 16.56 -3.48
CA SER A 743 -56.48 15.76 -4.45
C SER A 743 -57.37 15.23 -5.58
N VAL A 744 -56.71 14.93 -6.72
CA VAL A 744 -57.33 14.22 -7.84
C VAL A 744 -56.38 13.13 -8.29
N PHE A 745 -56.91 11.93 -8.44
CA PHE A 745 -56.14 10.77 -8.93
C PHE A 745 -56.97 9.83 -9.76
N VAL A 746 -56.30 9.01 -10.57
CA VAL A 746 -56.96 8.00 -11.40
C VAL A 746 -57.30 6.81 -10.53
N GLN A 747 -58.61 6.51 -10.39
CA GLN A 747 -59.10 5.37 -9.63
C GLN A 747 -59.02 4.06 -10.45
N THR A 748 -59.48 4.12 -11.70
CA THR A 748 -59.44 2.95 -12.62
C THR A 748 -59.26 3.39 -14.06
N ILE A 749 -58.61 2.53 -14.81
CA ILE A 749 -58.54 2.61 -16.28
C ILE A 749 -59.11 1.33 -16.84
N PHE A 750 -60.15 1.47 -17.67
CA PHE A 750 -60.79 0.34 -18.32
C PHE A 750 -60.61 0.40 -19.82
N LYS A 751 -60.15 -0.70 -20.41
CA LYS A 751 -60.05 -0.93 -21.87
C LYS A 751 -60.85 -2.17 -22.20
N GLY A 752 -61.63 -2.16 -23.24
CA GLY A 752 -62.42 -3.30 -23.71
C GLY A 752 -63.47 -2.89 -24.71
N ASP A 753 -64.14 -3.85 -25.32
CA ASP A 753 -65.06 -3.66 -26.44
C ASP A 753 -66.20 -2.66 -26.12
N SER A 754 -66.55 -2.51 -24.87
CA SER A 754 -67.63 -1.61 -24.42
C SER A 754 -67.26 -0.10 -24.45
N VAL A 755 -65.96 0.24 -24.66
CA VAL A 755 -65.49 1.62 -24.75
C VAL A 755 -65.09 2.04 -26.16
N GLY A 756 -65.07 1.09 -27.10
CA GLY A 756 -64.71 1.27 -28.50
C GLY A 756 -63.23 1.14 -28.79
N GLU A 757 -62.89 0.78 -30.04
CA GLU A 757 -61.50 0.60 -30.49
C GLU A 757 -60.72 1.93 -30.40
N GLY A 758 -59.47 1.86 -29.85
CA GLY A 758 -58.61 3.03 -29.69
C GLY A 758 -58.98 3.99 -28.57
N LYS A 759 -59.93 3.60 -27.72
CA LYS A 759 -60.40 4.38 -26.55
C LYS A 759 -60.15 3.63 -25.23
N LYS A 760 -60.06 4.42 -24.15
CA LYS A 760 -60.01 3.98 -22.76
C LYS A 760 -61.00 4.78 -21.93
N SER A 761 -61.61 4.14 -20.90
CA SER A 761 -62.40 4.86 -19.88
C SER A 761 -61.51 5.06 -18.67
N VAL A 762 -61.34 6.31 -18.22
CA VAL A 762 -60.54 6.67 -17.05
C VAL A 762 -61.53 7.24 -16.00
N THR A 763 -61.54 6.63 -14.82
CA THR A 763 -62.31 7.12 -13.69
C THR A 763 -61.34 7.90 -12.78
N TYR A 764 -61.65 9.17 -12.65
CA TYR A 764 -60.97 10.09 -11.73
C TYR A 764 -61.72 10.15 -10.42
N ARG A 765 -60.97 10.08 -9.29
CA ARG A 765 -61.49 10.35 -7.95
C ARG A 765 -60.98 11.68 -7.49
N PHE A 766 -61.90 12.52 -7.04
CA PHE A 766 -61.61 13.82 -6.44
C PHE A 766 -61.86 13.70 -4.96
N GLN A 767 -60.86 14.00 -4.14
CA GLN A 767 -60.99 14.15 -2.71
C GLN A 767 -61.26 15.62 -2.40
N LEU A 768 -62.32 15.85 -1.67
CA LEU A 768 -62.77 17.21 -1.32
C LEU A 768 -62.70 17.38 0.19
N MET A 769 -62.06 18.46 0.64
CA MET A 769 -61.97 18.82 2.05
C MET A 769 -62.50 20.23 2.28
N SER A 770 -63.37 20.40 3.27
CA SER A 770 -63.83 21.71 3.75
C SER A 770 -63.35 21.94 5.18
N TYR A 771 -62.86 23.10 5.48
CA TYR A 771 -62.40 23.49 6.82
C TYR A 771 -63.48 24.33 7.58
N ASP A 772 -64.56 24.74 6.89
CA ASP A 772 -65.54 25.69 7.46
C ASP A 772 -66.85 25.00 7.80
N LYS A 773 -67.34 24.02 6.99
CA LYS A 773 -68.59 23.36 7.12
C LYS A 773 -68.65 22.01 6.42
N THR A 774 -69.62 21.14 6.79
CA THR A 774 -69.92 19.90 6.10
C THR A 774 -70.45 20.17 4.68
N PHE A 775 -70.05 19.37 3.71
CA PHE A 775 -70.58 19.48 2.35
C PHE A 775 -72.09 19.27 2.27
N THR A 776 -72.77 20.13 1.53
CA THR A 776 -74.20 19.96 1.22
C THR A 776 -74.31 19.24 -0.14
N GLN A 777 -75.49 18.60 -0.38
CA GLN A 777 -75.79 17.95 -1.66
C GLN A 777 -75.74 18.92 -2.85
N GLU A 778 -76.19 20.15 -2.63
CA GLU A 778 -76.12 21.22 -3.62
C GLU A 778 -74.67 21.51 -4.02
N ARG A 779 -73.77 21.62 -3.03
CA ARG A 779 -72.35 21.94 -3.31
C ARG A 779 -71.70 20.82 -4.05
N PHE A 780 -71.99 19.54 -3.71
CA PHE A 780 -71.50 18.40 -4.47
C PHE A 780 -71.97 18.43 -5.93
N LYS A 781 -73.20 18.77 -6.16
CA LYS A 781 -73.77 18.85 -7.48
C LYS A 781 -73.14 20.01 -8.29
N GLU A 782 -72.96 21.17 -7.72
CA GLU A 782 -72.24 22.30 -8.36
C GLU A 782 -70.82 21.90 -8.78
N LEU A 783 -70.09 21.26 -7.89
CA LEU A 783 -68.73 20.81 -8.20
C LEU A 783 -68.70 19.72 -9.31
N SER A 784 -69.62 18.77 -9.23
CA SER A 784 -69.78 17.73 -10.25
C SER A 784 -70.11 18.35 -11.60
N ASP A 785 -71.11 19.27 -11.68
CA ASP A 785 -71.55 19.95 -12.88
C ASP A 785 -70.38 20.74 -13.50
N SER A 786 -69.59 21.43 -12.66
CA SER A 786 -68.43 22.23 -13.08
C SER A 786 -67.34 21.34 -13.66
N LEU A 787 -67.04 20.21 -13.05
CA LEU A 787 -66.03 19.23 -13.57
C LEU A 787 -66.47 18.58 -14.87
N VAL A 788 -67.76 18.28 -14.99
CA VAL A 788 -68.38 17.73 -16.22
C VAL A 788 -68.35 18.76 -17.35
N GLU A 789 -68.68 20.02 -17.10
CA GLU A 789 -68.61 21.09 -18.09
C GLU A 789 -67.17 21.30 -18.54
N THR A 790 -66.20 21.29 -17.64
CA THR A 790 -64.78 21.44 -17.93
C THR A 790 -64.32 20.23 -18.79
N ALA A 791 -64.74 19.03 -18.46
CA ALA A 791 -64.41 17.84 -19.27
C ALA A 791 -64.92 17.99 -20.70
N LYS A 792 -66.22 18.35 -20.86
CA LYS A 792 -66.84 18.55 -22.19
C LYS A 792 -66.18 19.66 -22.97
N ALA A 793 -65.89 20.80 -22.38
CA ALA A 793 -65.24 21.90 -23.02
C ALA A 793 -63.85 21.56 -23.59
N ASN A 794 -63.17 20.60 -22.99
CA ASN A 794 -61.84 20.12 -23.41
C ASN A 794 -61.90 18.80 -24.23
N GLY A 795 -63.08 18.44 -24.74
CA GLY A 795 -63.26 17.34 -25.69
C GLY A 795 -63.33 15.94 -25.03
N TYR A 796 -63.49 15.85 -23.72
CA TYR A 796 -63.69 14.56 -23.03
C TYR A 796 -65.22 14.24 -22.99
N SER A 797 -65.53 13.00 -23.23
CA SER A 797 -66.91 12.50 -23.11
C SER A 797 -67.09 11.73 -21.82
N LEU A 798 -68.27 11.87 -21.21
CA LEU A 798 -68.61 11.04 -20.06
C LEU A 798 -68.92 9.62 -20.51
N ARG A 799 -68.61 8.66 -19.66
CA ARG A 799 -69.00 7.29 -19.82
C ARG A 799 -70.28 7.01 -19.09
#